data_f460f9a68ac66019fd9261b4f18c67a3
#
_entry.id   f460f9a68ac66019fd9261b4f18c67a3
#
_cell.length_a   1.000
_cell.length_b   1.000
_cell.length_c   1.000
_cell.angle_alpha   90.00
_cell.angle_beta   90.00
_cell.angle_gamma   90.00
#
_symmetry.space_group_name_H-M   'P 1'
#
loop_
_entity.id
_entity.type
_entity.pdbx_description
1 polymer ?
#
loop_
_entity_poly.entity_id
_entity_poly.type
_entity_poly.pdbx_seq_one_letter_code
_entity_poly.pdbx_strand_id
1 'polypeptide(L)'
;SLAAHCGLIGFSTQKLSWRKHDFFPDAPYHKKNPFSWGVWYGIDGQSLMAAFDTGGYTAELPADAGYNKDFIRRASNGFDNTAMRYYSGGHLHGTTNCGDKGNSGTVTTARRMAEAMADLDAPVQLISATSDQLFLDYMDRRDELPTYDGELLMDVHAGGCYTSQGAMKYYNRRNEELLGAAERAAVAADWLGAKPYDRAKLNEVWQRVLWHQFHDDLTGTSIADAYRYSWNDELISLQQATEVMTAAVGALSHSLDTRVKGTPVVVYNPVTYDLRDLVEAEVPLDARAKGVAVYAPSGRRVAAQILSREGDRARILFAADVKAAGYAVYDVRPASGVAKSSALKASERTLENRIYRVELDANGDIRSIRDKRAGRELVAEGKAFRMAVFEGNPSNRYPAWEIMKETMDKPGRPIDGDVRISIAEQGPVRATLKVERSYGPSKFVQYVSLTDGGDDDRIDVRNTVDWSSRDVLLKAEFPCAVANAKAAYDLGLGFIERGNNTETAYEVPAQKWVDLTDADGSYGVTILNDCKYGWDKPADNTLRLTLLHTPSTEKRYAHQRTLDHGVHHYTYSIVGHTGARTEDALVAGEALNMPLVAFVAPKHAGHLGRTFSMLAASTPQIGVRALKAAEDGDGYIVRCYETTGNPVEGARITFPAAIVSAEECNGIEERIGDAAFEGRSLVVSAGKFAPKTYRVRLAEPAVRSTLAIDNAPVKLDYDITAYTTDEFFTYYTIDKALGSFAAELIPATVECDGVTFAMGEANTDDAVLCNGQTVALPADRTYTKLYVLASAVEEPRTAEFRVGDRTYEAEVPLWKGFYGQWGWYGNSEGFMQRAKIGYLGTHRHQTDLGNVPYGFSYMYLLTFDIPEGATTVTLPRDKKVLVYAMTASNNPIDDVKLASRTFVRPDER
;
A
#
# COMPACT_ATOMS: atom_id res chain seq x y z
N SER A 1 21.51 -5.35 -3.68
CA SER A 1 20.89 -4.63 -4.80
C SER A 1 20.44 -3.22 -4.40
N LEU A 2 19.24 -3.01 -3.84
CA LEU A 2 18.70 -1.66 -3.56
C LEU A 2 19.61 -0.82 -2.66
N ALA A 3 20.10 -1.37 -1.56
CA ALA A 3 20.97 -0.64 -0.64
C ALA A 3 22.29 -0.18 -1.33
N ALA A 4 22.90 -1.05 -2.15
CA ALA A 4 24.07 -0.68 -2.94
C ALA A 4 23.74 0.40 -3.99
N HIS A 5 22.58 0.30 -4.64
CA HIS A 5 22.09 1.31 -5.58
C HIS A 5 21.84 2.67 -4.91
N CYS A 6 21.46 2.68 -3.63
CA CYS A 6 21.33 3.90 -2.82
C CYS A 6 22.67 4.42 -2.27
N GLY A 7 23.80 3.79 -2.57
CA GLY A 7 25.11 4.23 -2.11
C GLY A 7 25.48 3.81 -0.69
N LEU A 8 24.71 2.90 -0.06
CA LEU A 8 25.09 2.36 1.24
C LEU A 8 26.37 1.50 1.08
N ILE A 9 27.29 1.62 2.06
CA ILE A 9 28.56 0.92 2.05
C ILE A 9 28.56 -0.35 2.88
N GLY A 10 27.58 -0.51 3.77
CA GLY A 10 27.55 -1.65 4.68
C GLY A 10 26.15 -1.97 5.21
N PHE A 11 26.04 -3.16 5.79
CA PHE A 11 24.84 -3.68 6.44
C PHE A 11 25.21 -4.40 7.73
N SER A 12 24.51 -4.11 8.83
CA SER A 12 24.72 -4.79 10.10
C SER A 12 23.42 -5.37 10.65
N THR A 13 23.46 -6.58 11.18
CA THR A 13 22.36 -7.22 11.89
C THR A 13 22.87 -8.21 12.91
N GLN A 14 22.04 -8.53 13.93
CA GLN A 14 22.40 -9.50 14.97
C GLN A 14 21.48 -10.73 14.99
N LYS A 15 20.22 -10.60 14.53
CA LYS A 15 19.23 -11.68 14.68
C LYS A 15 19.51 -12.90 13.80
N LEU A 16 20.26 -12.76 12.75
CA LEU A 16 20.65 -13.90 11.89
C LEU A 16 21.53 -14.93 12.63
N SER A 17 22.24 -14.52 13.69
CA SER A 17 22.99 -15.41 14.55
C SER A 17 22.13 -16.15 15.58
N TRP A 18 20.88 -15.74 15.75
CA TRP A 18 19.98 -16.39 16.67
C TRP A 18 19.65 -17.79 16.18
N ARG A 19 19.92 -18.73 17.07
CA ARG A 19 19.78 -20.17 16.78
C ARG A 19 18.40 -20.62 17.26
N LYS A 20 17.81 -21.60 16.60
CA LYS A 20 16.63 -22.30 17.11
C LYS A 20 16.85 -22.74 18.56
N HIS A 21 18.05 -23.18 18.87
CA HIS A 21 18.47 -23.60 20.21
C HIS A 21 18.43 -22.46 21.27
N ASP A 22 18.64 -21.21 20.93
CA ASP A 22 18.61 -20.09 21.89
C ASP A 22 17.19 -19.81 22.39
N PHE A 23 16.21 -20.13 21.55
CA PHE A 23 14.77 -20.02 21.86
C PHE A 23 14.14 -21.36 22.27
N PHE A 24 14.69 -22.47 21.79
CA PHE A 24 14.20 -23.81 21.95
C PHE A 24 15.36 -24.74 22.32
N PRO A 25 15.74 -24.85 23.61
CA PRO A 25 16.95 -25.57 24.04
C PRO A 25 17.05 -27.01 23.53
N ASP A 26 15.91 -27.67 23.30
CA ASP A 26 15.85 -29.06 22.81
C ASP A 26 15.83 -29.19 21.29
N ALA A 27 15.86 -28.07 20.55
CA ALA A 27 15.82 -28.11 19.08
C ALA A 27 17.24 -28.27 18.48
N PRO A 28 17.39 -29.02 17.40
CA PRO A 28 18.67 -29.16 16.72
C PRO A 28 19.17 -27.80 16.21
N TYR A 29 20.49 -27.63 16.27
CA TYR A 29 21.18 -26.41 15.82
C TYR A 29 21.16 -26.30 14.29
N HIS A 30 20.58 -25.22 13.73
CA HIS A 30 20.29 -25.18 12.31
C HIS A 30 21.02 -24.16 11.47
N LYS A 31 21.49 -23.03 11.96
CA LYS A 31 22.14 -22.07 11.05
C LYS A 31 23.33 -21.36 11.66
N LYS A 32 24.45 -21.43 10.97
CA LYS A 32 25.54 -20.46 11.12
C LYS A 32 25.34 -19.36 10.08
N ASN A 33 25.62 -18.13 10.43
CA ASN A 33 25.87 -17.09 9.45
C ASN A 33 26.95 -17.56 8.47
N PRO A 34 26.87 -17.16 7.20
CA PRO A 34 27.93 -17.53 6.25
C PRO A 34 29.29 -17.01 6.67
N PHE A 35 29.32 -15.90 7.41
CA PHE A 35 30.49 -15.28 8.03
C PHE A 35 30.03 -14.31 9.14
N SER A 36 30.91 -13.87 10.03
CA SER A 36 30.64 -12.76 10.95
C SER A 36 30.88 -11.41 10.29
N TRP A 37 31.87 -11.34 9.39
CA TRP A 37 32.28 -10.17 8.62
C TRP A 37 32.65 -10.59 7.20
N GLY A 38 32.04 -9.96 6.19
CA GLY A 38 32.26 -10.37 4.80
C GLY A 38 31.54 -9.49 3.79
N VAL A 39 31.41 -9.97 2.57
CA VAL A 39 30.72 -9.31 1.46
C VAL A 39 29.50 -10.13 1.05
N TRP A 40 28.33 -9.49 1.07
CA TRP A 40 27.05 -10.08 0.69
C TRP A 40 26.60 -9.57 -0.68
N TYR A 41 26.37 -10.50 -1.61
CA TYR A 41 25.92 -10.21 -2.96
C TYR A 41 24.38 -10.26 -3.06
N GLY A 42 23.79 -9.29 -3.75
CA GLY A 42 22.39 -9.25 -4.11
C GLY A 42 22.09 -9.97 -5.42
N ILE A 43 20.81 -10.13 -5.75
CA ILE A 43 20.35 -10.86 -6.95
C ILE A 43 20.83 -10.25 -8.28
N ASP A 44 21.23 -8.98 -8.28
CA ASP A 44 21.77 -8.23 -9.42
C ASP A 44 23.30 -8.30 -9.52
N GLY A 45 23.96 -9.04 -8.61
CA GLY A 45 25.40 -9.14 -8.54
C GLY A 45 26.11 -7.96 -7.87
N GLN A 46 25.39 -6.92 -7.44
CA GLN A 46 25.95 -5.87 -6.59
C GLN A 46 26.07 -6.35 -5.15
N SER A 47 26.97 -5.75 -4.39
CA SER A 47 27.26 -6.24 -3.04
C SER A 47 27.53 -5.13 -2.04
N LEU A 48 27.35 -5.49 -0.77
CA LEU A 48 27.69 -4.68 0.39
C LEU A 48 28.63 -5.45 1.32
N MET A 49 29.47 -4.75 2.07
CA MET A 49 30.08 -5.35 3.24
C MET A 49 29.00 -5.61 4.29
N ALA A 50 29.07 -6.75 4.96
CA ALA A 50 28.05 -7.16 5.92
C ALA A 50 28.67 -7.64 7.24
N ALA A 51 28.15 -7.12 8.34
CA ALA A 51 28.52 -7.51 9.69
C ALA A 51 27.34 -8.21 10.36
N PHE A 52 27.47 -9.51 10.57
CA PHE A 52 26.51 -10.34 11.29
C PHE A 52 27.08 -10.63 12.66
N ASP A 53 26.33 -10.66 13.70
CA ASP A 53 26.85 -10.94 15.04
C ASP A 53 27.55 -9.75 15.72
N THR A 54 27.02 -8.57 15.53
CA THR A 54 27.60 -7.31 16.05
C THR A 54 27.41 -7.10 17.56
N GLY A 55 26.89 -8.05 18.28
CA GLY A 55 26.62 -8.00 19.73
C GLY A 55 25.12 -8.08 20.08
N GLY A 56 24.81 -8.06 21.38
CA GLY A 56 23.42 -8.16 21.88
C GLY A 56 22.74 -6.81 22.07
N TYR A 57 21.44 -6.84 22.34
CA TYR A 57 20.63 -5.64 22.67
C TYR A 57 21.07 -4.96 23.95
N THR A 58 21.64 -5.71 24.90
CA THR A 58 22.10 -5.20 26.18
C THR A 58 23.59 -5.43 26.28
N ALA A 59 24.36 -4.35 26.24
CA ALA A 59 25.78 -4.39 26.46
C ALA A 59 26.17 -3.32 27.47
N GLU A 60 26.79 -3.73 28.55
CA GLU A 60 27.36 -2.84 29.55
C GLU A 60 28.86 -2.77 29.35
N LEU A 61 29.39 -1.54 29.21
CA LEU A 61 30.81 -1.33 29.19
C LEU A 61 31.36 -1.51 30.61
N PRO A 62 32.26 -2.49 30.87
CA PRO A 62 32.85 -2.64 32.17
C PRO A 62 33.73 -1.44 32.53
N ALA A 63 33.90 -1.15 33.80
CA ALA A 63 34.71 -0.04 34.30
C ALA A 63 36.19 -0.16 33.89
N ASP A 64 36.67 -1.39 33.72
CA ASP A 64 38.04 -1.75 33.35
C ASP A 64 38.11 -2.25 31.89
N ALA A 65 37.35 -1.67 30.99
CA ALA A 65 37.14 -2.22 29.64
C ALA A 65 38.46 -2.51 28.89
N GLY A 66 39.47 -1.67 28.97
CA GLY A 66 40.76 -1.83 28.35
C GLY A 66 41.62 -2.98 28.93
N TYR A 67 41.28 -3.49 30.12
CA TYR A 67 41.97 -4.58 30.84
C TYR A 67 41.11 -5.82 31.01
N ASN A 68 39.80 -5.73 30.83
CA ASN A 68 38.84 -6.81 31.10
C ASN A 68 38.94 -7.90 30.05
N LYS A 69 39.58 -9.01 30.38
CA LYS A 69 39.82 -10.13 29.47
C LYS A 69 38.55 -10.74 28.90
N ASP A 70 37.47 -10.81 29.66
CA ASP A 70 36.21 -11.39 29.20
C ASP A 70 35.47 -10.43 28.27
N PHE A 71 35.52 -9.14 28.55
CA PHE A 71 34.99 -8.13 27.63
C PHE A 71 35.78 -8.12 26.33
N ILE A 72 37.11 -8.05 26.35
CA ILE A 72 37.98 -8.06 25.19
C ILE A 72 37.77 -9.33 24.37
N ARG A 73 37.65 -10.51 25.02
CA ARG A 73 37.37 -11.77 24.36
C ARG A 73 36.00 -11.73 23.66
N ARG A 74 34.95 -11.24 24.31
CA ARG A 74 33.62 -11.10 23.67
C ARG A 74 33.63 -10.13 22.49
N ALA A 75 34.26 -8.97 22.64
CA ALA A 75 34.42 -8.00 21.58
C ALA A 75 35.23 -8.55 20.38
N SER A 76 36.18 -9.46 20.62
CA SER A 76 37.00 -10.05 19.57
C SER A 76 36.39 -11.26 18.88
N ASN A 77 35.34 -11.88 19.42
CA ASN A 77 34.73 -13.08 18.85
C ASN A 77 33.85 -12.78 17.63
N GLY A 78 33.37 -11.54 17.48
CA GLY A 78 32.49 -11.15 16.37
C GLY A 78 33.23 -10.99 15.03
N PHE A 79 34.52 -10.68 15.04
CA PHE A 79 35.30 -10.33 13.85
C PHE A 79 36.64 -11.07 13.85
N ASP A 80 36.60 -12.36 13.59
CA ASP A 80 37.81 -13.15 13.41
C ASP A 80 38.68 -12.57 12.28
N ASN A 81 40.01 -12.56 12.52
CA ASN A 81 41.02 -12.15 11.55
C ASN A 81 41.16 -10.64 11.26
N THR A 82 40.58 -9.74 12.06
CA THR A 82 40.87 -8.31 11.96
C THR A 82 41.88 -7.85 13.01
N ALA A 83 42.79 -6.92 12.65
CA ALA A 83 43.70 -6.29 13.59
C ALA A 83 42.95 -5.39 14.61
N MET A 84 41.82 -4.82 14.18
CA MET A 84 40.91 -4.04 15.02
C MET A 84 39.70 -4.88 15.41
N ARG A 85 39.08 -4.53 16.54
CA ARG A 85 37.88 -5.20 17.03
C ARG A 85 36.78 -4.17 17.20
N TYR A 86 35.62 -4.45 16.59
CA TYR A 86 34.45 -3.59 16.65
C TYR A 86 33.41 -4.21 17.58
N TYR A 87 32.81 -3.39 18.41
CA TYR A 87 31.83 -3.81 19.39
C TYR A 87 30.66 -2.83 19.39
N SER A 88 29.50 -3.30 18.99
CA SER A 88 28.26 -2.55 19.11
C SER A 88 27.66 -2.81 20.49
N GLY A 89 27.68 -1.82 21.33
CA GLY A 89 27.21 -1.98 22.70
C GLY A 89 26.58 -0.71 23.24
N GLY A 90 25.75 -0.88 24.26
CA GLY A 90 25.31 0.21 25.09
C GLY A 90 24.13 1.05 24.58
N HIS A 91 23.59 0.78 23.44
CA HIS A 91 22.38 1.50 22.98
C HIS A 91 21.11 0.99 23.67
N LEU A 92 21.10 -0.22 24.20
CA LEU A 92 19.99 -0.81 24.95
C LEU A 92 20.47 -1.24 26.32
N HIS A 93 20.91 -0.28 27.14
CA HIS A 93 21.26 -0.61 28.49
C HIS A 93 20.00 -0.61 29.34
N GLY A 94 19.55 -1.79 29.68
CA GLY A 94 18.40 -1.98 30.54
C GLY A 94 18.79 -2.31 31.98
N THR A 95 18.08 -1.76 32.93
CA THR A 95 17.69 -2.52 34.09
C THR A 95 16.93 -3.76 33.59
N THR A 96 16.94 -4.85 34.37
CA THR A 96 16.38 -6.17 34.06
C THR A 96 14.97 -6.20 33.43
N ASN A 97 14.30 -5.08 33.30
CA ASN A 97 12.94 -4.96 32.76
C ASN A 97 12.83 -4.15 31.48
N CYS A 98 13.92 -3.75 30.86
CA CYS A 98 13.89 -2.80 29.76
C CYS A 98 14.12 -3.41 28.38
N GLY A 99 14.27 -4.70 28.24
CA GLY A 99 14.45 -5.43 26.98
C GLY A 99 14.01 -4.68 25.72
N ASP A 100 12.90 -5.04 25.15
CA ASP A 100 12.37 -4.43 23.93
C ASP A 100 11.79 -3.00 24.10
N LYS A 101 12.00 -2.34 25.22
CA LYS A 101 11.52 -0.97 25.47
C LYS A 101 12.45 0.14 24.99
N GLY A 102 13.58 -0.23 24.38
CA GLY A 102 14.52 0.72 23.78
C GLY A 102 15.05 1.73 24.82
N ASN A 103 16.18 1.43 25.41
CA ASN A 103 16.86 2.39 26.29
C ASN A 103 18.10 2.96 25.60
N SER A 104 18.31 4.24 25.76
CA SER A 104 19.57 4.89 25.42
C SER A 104 20.67 4.48 26.40
N GLY A 105 21.93 4.64 26.00
CA GLY A 105 23.08 4.47 26.89
C GLY A 105 22.94 5.28 28.16
N THR A 106 23.43 4.73 29.28
CA THR A 106 23.39 5.43 30.56
C THR A 106 24.54 6.43 30.71
N VAL A 107 24.37 7.42 31.60
CA VAL A 107 25.46 8.32 32.00
C VAL A 107 26.68 7.53 32.50
N THR A 108 26.47 6.40 33.17
CA THR A 108 27.53 5.51 33.60
C THR A 108 28.31 4.92 32.43
N THR A 109 27.63 4.42 31.38
CA THR A 109 28.26 3.90 30.17
C THR A 109 29.05 4.98 29.43
N ALA A 110 28.46 6.17 29.27
CA ALA A 110 29.17 7.31 28.66
C ALA A 110 30.44 7.73 29.45
N ARG A 111 30.34 7.75 30.79
CA ARG A 111 31.47 8.09 31.66
C ARG A 111 32.57 7.03 31.57
N ARG A 112 32.23 5.74 31.68
CA ARG A 112 33.19 4.63 31.51
C ARG A 112 33.85 4.62 30.14
N MET A 113 33.13 4.98 29.10
CA MET A 113 33.69 5.11 27.76
C MET A 113 34.72 6.24 27.69
N ALA A 114 34.41 7.42 28.26
CA ALA A 114 35.33 8.54 28.31
C ALA A 114 36.61 8.20 29.14
N GLU A 115 36.47 7.51 30.28
CA GLU A 115 37.58 7.04 31.11
C GLU A 115 38.45 6.02 30.34
N ALA A 116 37.85 5.03 29.69
CA ALA A 116 38.54 4.02 28.91
C ALA A 116 39.27 4.60 27.68
N MET A 117 38.70 5.61 27.04
CA MET A 117 39.35 6.33 25.93
C MET A 117 40.53 7.18 26.38
N ALA A 118 40.51 7.71 27.62
CA ALA A 118 41.56 8.52 28.20
C ALA A 118 42.76 7.67 28.73
N ASP A 119 42.55 6.39 28.97
CA ASP A 119 43.56 5.47 29.48
C ASP A 119 44.43 4.93 28.35
N LEU A 120 45.51 5.67 28.02
CA LEU A 120 46.46 5.32 26.99
C LEU A 120 47.43 4.20 27.37
N ASP A 121 47.49 3.83 28.67
CA ASP A 121 48.33 2.75 29.20
C ASP A 121 47.63 1.38 29.15
N ALA A 122 46.33 1.35 28.85
CA ALA A 122 45.58 0.11 28.76
C ALA A 122 46.11 -0.79 27.62
N PRO A 123 46.16 -2.11 27.85
CA PRO A 123 46.64 -3.06 26.82
C PRO A 123 45.72 -3.09 25.57
N VAL A 124 44.46 -2.66 25.70
CA VAL A 124 43.56 -2.46 24.58
C VAL A 124 43.00 -1.03 24.62
N GLN A 125 43.27 -0.28 23.58
CA GLN A 125 42.76 1.07 23.41
C GLN A 125 41.29 1.01 22.93
N LEU A 126 40.44 1.75 23.60
CA LEU A 126 39.05 1.92 23.19
C LEU A 126 38.89 3.27 22.49
N ILE A 127 38.12 3.29 21.44
CA ILE A 127 37.70 4.52 20.75
C ILE A 127 36.18 4.48 20.50
N SER A 128 35.53 5.62 20.60
CA SER A 128 34.18 5.77 20.13
C SER A 128 34.19 5.95 18.61
N ALA A 129 33.33 5.18 17.92
CA ALA A 129 33.27 5.21 16.47
C ALA A 129 31.83 5.29 15.97
N THR A 130 31.63 5.82 14.79
CA THR A 130 30.35 5.79 14.09
C THR A 130 30.06 4.37 13.56
N SER A 131 28.81 4.07 13.27
CA SER A 131 28.42 2.73 12.83
C SER A 131 28.97 2.33 11.45
N ASP A 132 29.39 3.30 10.64
CA ASP A 132 30.02 3.11 9.33
C ASP A 132 31.54 2.95 9.39
N GLN A 133 32.22 3.27 10.52
CA GLN A 133 33.67 3.24 10.66
C GLN A 133 34.26 1.87 10.31
N LEU A 134 33.62 0.78 10.73
CA LEU A 134 34.05 -0.58 10.38
C LEU A 134 34.16 -0.76 8.86
N PHE A 135 33.13 -0.30 8.13
CA PHE A 135 33.08 -0.44 6.68
C PHE A 135 34.12 0.44 5.99
N LEU A 136 34.30 1.67 6.48
CA LEU A 136 35.30 2.61 5.97
C LEU A 136 36.72 2.08 6.15
N ASP A 137 37.04 1.53 7.32
CA ASP A 137 38.36 0.98 7.65
C ASP A 137 38.75 -0.24 6.78
N TYR A 138 37.77 -0.94 6.22
CA TYR A 138 37.98 -2.13 5.39
C TYR A 138 37.66 -1.93 3.92
N MET A 139 37.32 -0.72 3.49
CA MET A 139 36.94 -0.44 2.10
C MET A 139 38.04 -0.87 1.11
N ASP A 140 39.30 -0.52 1.39
CA ASP A 140 40.46 -0.86 0.54
C ASP A 140 40.85 -2.35 0.61
N ARG A 141 40.29 -3.09 1.56
CA ARG A 141 40.60 -4.51 1.81
C ARG A 141 39.35 -5.41 1.61
N ARG A 142 38.33 -4.88 0.99
CA ARG A 142 37.07 -5.58 0.76
C ARG A 142 37.26 -6.93 0.06
N ASP A 143 38.17 -7.01 -0.90
CA ASP A 143 38.43 -8.22 -1.71
C ASP A 143 39.10 -9.34 -0.90
N GLU A 144 39.62 -9.05 0.28
CA GLU A 144 40.22 -10.05 1.20
C GLU A 144 39.13 -10.75 2.05
N LEU A 145 37.89 -10.23 2.04
CA LEU A 145 36.80 -10.70 2.91
C LEU A 145 36.08 -11.93 2.29
N PRO A 146 35.56 -12.84 3.14
CA PRO A 146 34.74 -13.93 2.66
C PRO A 146 33.47 -13.40 1.99
N THR A 147 32.97 -14.11 0.99
CA THR A 147 31.80 -13.71 0.20
C THR A 147 30.64 -14.66 0.41
N TYR A 148 29.42 -14.13 0.27
CA TYR A 148 28.19 -14.90 0.24
C TYR A 148 27.25 -14.37 -0.84
N ASP A 149 26.75 -15.26 -1.68
CA ASP A 149 25.69 -14.99 -2.66
C ASP A 149 24.48 -15.82 -2.28
N GLY A 150 23.39 -15.18 -1.96
CA GLY A 150 22.16 -15.87 -1.54
C GLY A 150 21.31 -15.09 -0.55
N GLU A 151 20.19 -15.70 -0.21
CA GLU A 151 19.20 -15.16 0.69
C GLU A 151 19.55 -15.43 2.15
N LEU A 152 19.31 -14.45 3.01
CA LEU A 152 19.48 -14.55 4.45
C LEU A 152 18.10 -14.55 5.11
N LEU A 153 17.50 -15.73 5.24
CA LEU A 153 16.22 -15.90 5.92
C LEU A 153 16.45 -16.21 7.41
N MET A 154 15.66 -15.58 8.25
CA MET A 154 15.43 -16.07 9.62
C MET A 154 14.46 -17.25 9.54
N ASP A 155 14.71 -18.29 10.34
CA ASP A 155 13.83 -19.46 10.38
C ASP A 155 12.59 -19.24 11.27
N VAL A 156 12.44 -19.98 12.35
CA VAL A 156 11.26 -19.97 13.24
C VAL A 156 10.80 -18.58 13.65
N HIS A 157 11.74 -17.71 13.97
CA HIS A 157 11.45 -16.38 14.54
C HIS A 157 10.88 -15.36 13.55
N ALA A 158 10.83 -15.66 12.27
CA ALA A 158 10.26 -14.75 11.27
C ALA A 158 9.03 -15.32 10.54
N GLY A 159 8.76 -16.62 10.67
CA GLY A 159 7.66 -17.28 9.93
C GLY A 159 6.31 -16.60 10.15
N GLY A 160 5.97 -16.21 11.37
CA GLY A 160 4.74 -15.49 11.69
C GLY A 160 4.71 -14.06 11.20
N CYS A 161 5.86 -13.40 11.09
CA CYS A 161 5.97 -11.99 10.68
C CYS A 161 5.43 -11.74 9.26
N TYR A 162 5.43 -12.75 8.40
CA TYR A 162 4.90 -12.62 7.03
C TYR A 162 3.37 -12.58 7.00
N THR A 163 2.68 -12.96 8.10
CA THR A 163 1.22 -13.07 8.12
C THR A 163 0.55 -12.31 9.25
N SER A 164 1.14 -12.28 10.46
CA SER A 164 0.55 -11.67 11.66
C SER A 164 0.06 -10.24 11.43
N GLN A 165 -1.11 -9.90 11.96
CA GLN A 165 -1.81 -8.63 11.71
C GLN A 165 -2.07 -8.39 10.21
N GLY A 166 -2.84 -9.29 9.60
CA GLY A 166 -3.14 -9.25 8.16
C GLY A 166 -3.75 -7.92 7.68
N ALA A 167 -4.41 -7.16 8.58
CA ALA A 167 -4.90 -5.82 8.29
C ALA A 167 -3.75 -4.84 7.97
N MET A 168 -2.63 -4.90 8.69
CA MET A 168 -1.46 -4.05 8.43
C MET A 168 -0.86 -4.35 7.05
N LYS A 169 -0.74 -5.64 6.68
CA LYS A 169 -0.28 -6.06 5.35
C LYS A 169 -1.20 -5.56 4.23
N TYR A 170 -2.51 -5.61 4.48
CA TYR A 170 -3.52 -5.12 3.54
C TYR A 170 -3.38 -3.61 3.30
N TYR A 171 -3.36 -2.81 4.37
CA TYR A 171 -3.26 -1.36 4.25
C TYR A 171 -1.91 -0.91 3.70
N ASN A 172 -0.81 -1.51 4.14
CA ASN A 172 0.52 -1.21 3.61
C ASN A 172 0.58 -1.45 2.10
N ARG A 173 0.12 -2.62 1.60
CA ARG A 173 0.10 -2.91 0.16
C ARG A 173 -0.75 -1.89 -0.61
N ARG A 174 -1.93 -1.53 -0.08
CA ARG A 174 -2.80 -0.54 -0.71
C ARG A 174 -2.17 0.85 -0.76
N ASN A 175 -1.50 1.26 0.31
CA ASN A 175 -0.81 2.55 0.37
C ASN A 175 0.39 2.59 -0.59
N GLU A 176 1.23 1.56 -0.63
CA GLU A 176 2.36 1.47 -1.58
C GLU A 176 1.89 1.64 -3.04
N GLU A 177 0.87 0.91 -3.44
CA GLU A 177 0.36 0.93 -4.81
C GLU A 177 -0.34 2.26 -5.15
N LEU A 178 -1.16 2.76 -4.23
CA LEU A 178 -1.93 3.98 -4.43
C LEU A 178 -1.06 5.23 -4.46
N LEU A 179 -0.01 5.29 -3.61
CA LEU A 179 0.96 6.39 -3.64
C LEU A 179 1.72 6.41 -4.97
N GLY A 180 2.20 5.26 -5.44
CA GLY A 180 2.82 5.19 -6.76
C GLY A 180 1.88 5.61 -7.89
N ALA A 181 0.59 5.28 -7.81
CA ALA A 181 -0.44 5.74 -8.76
C ALA A 181 -0.65 7.26 -8.67
N ALA A 182 -0.72 7.81 -7.45
CA ALA A 182 -0.89 9.24 -7.22
C ALA A 182 0.31 10.06 -7.75
N GLU A 183 1.54 9.61 -7.52
CA GLU A 183 2.75 10.24 -8.06
C GLU A 183 2.74 10.28 -9.59
N ARG A 184 2.43 9.16 -10.26
CA ARG A 184 2.37 9.09 -11.73
C ARG A 184 1.30 10.01 -12.31
N ALA A 185 0.12 10.08 -11.66
CA ALA A 185 -0.94 11.01 -12.06
C ALA A 185 -0.52 12.47 -11.84
N ALA A 186 0.12 12.77 -10.70
CA ALA A 186 0.61 14.11 -10.37
C ALA A 186 1.69 14.58 -11.34
N VAL A 187 2.64 13.73 -11.75
CA VAL A 187 3.64 14.05 -12.79
C VAL A 187 2.97 14.40 -14.12
N ALA A 188 1.96 13.62 -14.52
CA ALA A 188 1.27 13.88 -15.79
C ALA A 188 0.51 15.23 -15.76
N ALA A 189 -0.14 15.56 -14.64
CA ALA A 189 -0.83 16.84 -14.46
C ALA A 189 0.14 18.02 -14.37
N ASP A 190 1.27 17.85 -13.68
CA ASP A 190 2.33 18.86 -13.53
C ASP A 190 3.00 19.17 -14.85
N TRP A 191 3.43 18.14 -15.59
CA TRP A 191 4.03 18.33 -16.92
C TRP A 191 3.11 19.08 -17.89
N LEU A 192 1.80 18.81 -17.87
CA LEU A 192 0.80 19.52 -18.67
C LEU A 192 0.56 20.97 -18.17
N GLY A 193 1.04 21.33 -16.98
CA GLY A 193 0.74 22.60 -16.30
C GLY A 193 -0.71 22.69 -15.79
N ALA A 194 -1.40 21.57 -15.66
CA ALA A 194 -2.79 21.51 -15.20
C ALA A 194 -2.88 21.63 -13.67
N LYS A 195 -1.96 21.02 -12.94
CA LYS A 195 -1.83 21.12 -11.48
C LYS A 195 -0.38 20.87 -11.08
N PRO A 196 0.22 21.73 -10.24
CA PRO A 196 1.56 21.51 -9.71
C PRO A 196 1.67 20.19 -8.96
N TYR A 197 2.85 19.57 -8.98
CA TYR A 197 3.15 18.36 -8.19
C TYR A 197 3.22 18.72 -6.70
N ASP A 198 2.31 18.18 -5.91
CA ASP A 198 2.23 18.43 -4.47
C ASP A 198 3.23 17.56 -3.70
N ARG A 199 4.50 18.00 -3.72
CA ARG A 199 5.60 17.28 -3.05
C ARG A 199 5.40 17.21 -1.54
N ALA A 200 4.96 18.31 -0.92
CA ALA A 200 4.82 18.38 0.53
C ALA A 200 3.81 17.33 1.04
N LYS A 201 2.64 17.27 0.40
CA LYS A 201 1.60 16.30 0.75
C LYS A 201 2.04 14.85 0.48
N LEU A 202 2.64 14.58 -0.68
CA LEU A 202 3.13 13.24 -1.02
C LEU A 202 4.23 12.78 -0.04
N ASN A 203 5.18 13.65 0.33
CA ASN A 203 6.21 13.32 1.31
C ASN A 203 5.62 13.06 2.70
N GLU A 204 4.64 13.86 3.15
CA GLU A 204 3.94 13.61 4.40
C GLU A 204 3.30 12.21 4.43
N VAL A 205 2.62 11.84 3.36
CA VAL A 205 1.96 10.53 3.25
C VAL A 205 2.99 9.40 3.17
N TRP A 206 4.06 9.54 2.37
CA TRP A 206 5.14 8.56 2.31
C TRP A 206 5.83 8.37 3.65
N GLN A 207 6.15 9.45 4.39
CA GLN A 207 6.75 9.34 5.72
C GLN A 207 5.86 8.55 6.68
N ARG A 208 4.55 8.77 6.64
CA ARG A 208 3.59 8.03 7.49
C ARG A 208 3.53 6.55 7.12
N VAL A 209 3.49 6.20 5.84
CA VAL A 209 3.51 4.80 5.39
C VAL A 209 4.83 4.12 5.75
N LEU A 210 5.97 4.78 5.50
CA LEU A 210 7.30 4.25 5.83
C LEU A 210 7.49 4.08 7.34
N TRP A 211 6.90 4.94 8.18
CA TRP A 211 6.88 4.78 9.62
C TRP A 211 6.25 3.45 10.04
N HIS A 212 5.13 3.07 9.41
CA HIS A 212 4.42 1.82 9.70
C HIS A 212 5.03 0.58 9.06
N GLN A 213 6.07 0.73 8.23
CA GLN A 213 6.95 -0.36 7.80
C GLN A 213 8.02 -0.73 8.85
N PHE A 214 7.97 -0.12 10.04
CA PHE A 214 8.85 -0.43 11.16
C PHE A 214 8.76 -1.92 11.54
N HIS A 215 9.90 -2.48 12.06
CA HIS A 215 10.09 -3.92 12.22
C HIS A 215 9.15 -4.63 13.21
N ASP A 216 8.43 -3.92 14.07
CA ASP A 216 7.40 -4.48 14.94
C ASP A 216 5.98 -4.07 14.53
N ASP A 217 5.81 -3.13 13.60
CA ASP A 217 4.50 -2.69 13.15
C ASP A 217 4.00 -3.52 11.95
N LEU A 218 4.65 -3.38 10.79
CA LEU A 218 4.29 -4.15 9.60
C LEU A 218 4.33 -5.66 9.83
N THR A 219 5.28 -6.15 10.65
CA THR A 219 5.43 -7.56 10.96
C THR A 219 4.29 -8.14 11.83
N GLY A 220 3.47 -7.29 12.44
CA GLY A 220 2.35 -7.74 13.26
C GLY A 220 2.74 -8.07 14.70
N THR A 221 3.88 -7.59 15.18
CA THR A 221 4.53 -8.04 16.41
C THR A 221 4.49 -7.04 17.55
N SER A 222 3.88 -5.86 17.32
CA SER A 222 3.65 -4.83 18.34
C SER A 222 2.52 -5.21 19.29
N ILE A 223 2.33 -4.39 20.34
CA ILE A 223 1.20 -4.54 21.25
C ILE A 223 -0.11 -4.08 20.61
N ALA A 224 -1.23 -4.60 21.08
CA ALA A 224 -2.54 -4.33 20.51
C ALA A 224 -2.90 -2.83 20.42
N ASP A 225 -2.54 -2.04 21.42
CA ASP A 225 -2.84 -0.61 21.45
C ASP A 225 -2.07 0.17 20.37
N ALA A 226 -0.88 -0.27 19.98
CA ALA A 226 -0.12 0.37 18.89
C ALA A 226 -0.90 0.32 17.57
N TYR A 227 -1.53 -0.81 17.25
CA TYR A 227 -2.29 -0.98 16.00
C TYR A 227 -3.49 -0.06 15.85
N ARG A 228 -4.07 0.45 16.93
CA ARG A 228 -5.15 1.45 16.84
C ARG A 228 -4.65 2.73 16.18
N TYR A 229 -3.40 3.12 16.45
CA TYR A 229 -2.76 4.27 15.82
C TYR A 229 -2.29 3.93 14.40
N SER A 230 -1.67 2.77 14.22
CA SER A 230 -1.21 2.32 12.92
C SER A 230 -2.36 2.22 11.90
N TRP A 231 -3.48 1.62 12.27
CA TRP A 231 -4.67 1.55 11.38
C TRP A 231 -5.23 2.92 11.06
N ASN A 232 -5.23 3.84 12.03
CA ASN A 232 -5.67 5.21 11.79
C ASN A 232 -4.79 5.93 10.77
N ASP A 233 -3.48 5.84 10.95
CA ASP A 233 -2.50 6.48 10.07
C ASP A 233 -2.51 5.87 8.66
N GLU A 234 -2.65 4.56 8.55
CA GLU A 234 -2.79 3.88 7.27
C GLU A 234 -4.06 4.31 6.51
N LEU A 235 -5.19 4.48 7.21
CA LEU A 235 -6.45 4.94 6.63
C LEU A 235 -6.40 6.43 6.24
N ILE A 236 -5.75 7.28 7.04
CA ILE A 236 -5.45 8.68 6.67
C ILE A 236 -4.60 8.71 5.40
N SER A 237 -3.56 7.88 5.33
CA SER A 237 -2.67 7.80 4.17
C SER A 237 -3.41 7.38 2.90
N LEU A 238 -4.27 6.36 2.98
CA LEU A 238 -5.14 5.94 1.86
C LEU A 238 -6.05 7.07 1.39
N GLN A 239 -6.67 7.81 2.31
CA GLN A 239 -7.53 8.94 1.98
C GLN A 239 -6.74 10.04 1.26
N GLN A 240 -5.61 10.46 1.82
CA GLN A 240 -4.78 11.54 1.25
C GLN A 240 -4.18 11.16 -0.11
N ALA A 241 -3.69 9.92 -0.28
CA ALA A 241 -3.20 9.44 -1.57
C ALA A 241 -4.31 9.38 -2.63
N THR A 242 -5.53 8.95 -2.23
CA THR A 242 -6.71 8.98 -3.12
C THR A 242 -7.07 10.40 -3.55
N GLU A 243 -6.97 11.38 -2.63
CA GLU A 243 -7.23 12.79 -2.93
C GLU A 243 -6.21 13.33 -3.93
N VAL A 244 -4.91 13.11 -3.72
CA VAL A 244 -3.85 13.54 -4.65
C VAL A 244 -4.08 12.94 -6.03
N MET A 245 -4.35 11.62 -6.12
CA MET A 245 -4.65 10.96 -7.38
C MET A 245 -5.90 11.56 -8.06
N THR A 246 -6.98 11.74 -7.31
CA THR A 246 -8.25 12.24 -7.83
C THR A 246 -8.10 13.68 -8.35
N ALA A 247 -7.41 14.54 -7.61
CA ALA A 247 -7.16 15.91 -8.01
C ALA A 247 -6.26 15.99 -9.25
N ALA A 248 -5.22 15.15 -9.34
CA ALA A 248 -4.34 15.11 -10.51
C ALA A 248 -5.09 14.60 -11.76
N VAL A 249 -5.86 13.51 -11.64
CA VAL A 249 -6.68 12.99 -12.75
C VAL A 249 -7.77 14.02 -13.12
N GLY A 250 -8.39 14.67 -12.14
CA GLY A 250 -9.37 15.74 -12.35
C GLY A 250 -8.79 16.88 -13.19
N ALA A 251 -7.64 17.39 -12.78
CA ALA A 251 -6.95 18.48 -13.51
C ALA A 251 -6.57 18.06 -14.95
N LEU A 252 -5.95 16.89 -15.11
CA LEU A 252 -5.56 16.37 -16.43
C LEU A 252 -6.78 16.14 -17.34
N SER A 253 -7.90 15.68 -16.77
CA SER A 253 -9.12 15.37 -17.55
C SER A 253 -9.62 16.56 -18.34
N HIS A 254 -9.40 17.81 -17.89
CA HIS A 254 -9.74 19.04 -18.62
C HIS A 254 -8.93 19.20 -19.92
N SER A 255 -7.83 18.47 -20.08
CA SER A 255 -7.05 18.43 -21.32
C SER A 255 -7.55 17.39 -22.31
N LEU A 256 -8.38 16.43 -21.88
CA LEU A 256 -8.97 15.38 -22.73
C LEU A 256 -10.25 15.87 -23.41
N ASP A 257 -10.55 15.36 -24.61
CA ASP A 257 -11.85 15.58 -25.26
C ASP A 257 -12.91 14.62 -24.71
N THR A 258 -13.69 15.13 -23.75
CA THR A 258 -14.77 14.37 -23.09
C THR A 258 -16.13 14.54 -23.76
N ARG A 259 -16.20 15.16 -24.94
CA ARG A 259 -17.45 15.33 -25.71
C ARG A 259 -17.92 14.00 -26.28
N VAL A 260 -18.64 13.26 -25.48
CA VAL A 260 -19.28 11.99 -25.86
C VAL A 260 -20.81 12.12 -25.87
N LYS A 261 -21.51 11.14 -26.42
CA LYS A 261 -22.98 11.19 -26.49
C LYS A 261 -23.64 10.94 -25.15
N GLY A 262 -23.14 9.97 -24.42
CA GLY A 262 -23.62 9.62 -23.07
C GLY A 262 -22.84 10.32 -21.96
N THR A 263 -22.55 9.61 -20.88
CA THR A 263 -21.73 10.05 -19.75
C THR A 263 -20.27 9.76 -20.04
N PRO A 264 -19.37 10.76 -20.01
CA PRO A 264 -17.95 10.51 -20.18
C PRO A 264 -17.36 9.89 -18.91
N VAL A 265 -16.64 8.79 -19.10
CA VAL A 265 -15.88 8.13 -18.06
C VAL A 265 -14.41 8.11 -18.46
N VAL A 266 -13.59 8.82 -17.72
CA VAL A 266 -12.13 8.79 -17.87
C VAL A 266 -11.63 7.58 -17.11
N VAL A 267 -10.95 6.67 -17.81
CA VAL A 267 -10.28 5.52 -17.20
C VAL A 267 -8.80 5.80 -17.14
N TYR A 268 -8.24 5.76 -15.92
CA TYR A 268 -6.83 5.90 -15.65
C TYR A 268 -6.20 4.51 -15.46
N ASN A 269 -5.10 4.28 -16.19
CA ASN A 269 -4.22 3.14 -15.96
C ASN A 269 -3.05 3.58 -15.05
N PRO A 270 -3.04 3.19 -13.78
CA PRO A 270 -2.01 3.64 -12.85
C PRO A 270 -0.68 2.90 -13.00
N VAL A 271 -0.64 1.74 -13.65
CA VAL A 271 0.61 0.98 -13.82
C VAL A 271 1.34 1.38 -15.10
N THR A 272 2.58 0.96 -15.22
CA THR A 272 3.50 1.34 -16.30
C THR A 272 3.55 0.33 -17.44
N TYR A 273 2.54 -0.52 -17.52
CA TYR A 273 2.26 -1.48 -18.59
C TYR A 273 0.93 -1.17 -19.26
N ASP A 274 0.80 -1.49 -20.54
CA ASP A 274 -0.49 -1.45 -21.20
C ASP A 274 -1.43 -2.46 -20.56
N LEU A 275 -2.61 -2.02 -20.11
CA LEU A 275 -3.59 -2.91 -19.52
C LEU A 275 -4.83 -3.03 -20.39
N ARG A 276 -5.27 -4.27 -20.58
CA ARG A 276 -6.60 -4.61 -21.04
C ARG A 276 -7.29 -5.41 -19.94
N ASP A 277 -8.11 -4.73 -19.15
CA ASP A 277 -8.76 -5.35 -17.98
C ASP A 277 -10.17 -4.79 -17.78
N LEU A 278 -10.87 -5.28 -16.78
CA LEU A 278 -12.18 -4.81 -16.40
C LEU A 278 -12.07 -3.61 -15.44
N VAL A 279 -12.98 -2.66 -15.61
CA VAL A 279 -13.13 -1.53 -14.70
C VAL A 279 -14.54 -1.44 -14.16
N GLU A 280 -14.68 -1.33 -12.85
CA GLU A 280 -15.95 -1.01 -12.20
C GLU A 280 -16.10 0.50 -12.05
N ALA A 281 -17.29 1.02 -12.38
CA ALA A 281 -17.61 2.42 -12.25
C ALA A 281 -19.04 2.63 -11.77
N GLU A 282 -19.22 3.56 -10.86
CA GLU A 282 -20.52 4.07 -10.46
C GLU A 282 -20.86 5.29 -11.33
N VAL A 283 -21.91 5.20 -12.14
CA VAL A 283 -22.25 6.21 -13.14
C VAL A 283 -23.71 6.62 -13.06
N PRO A 284 -24.08 7.87 -13.41
CA PRO A 284 -25.45 8.24 -13.67
C PRO A 284 -26.02 7.41 -14.82
N LEU A 285 -27.17 6.76 -14.59
CA LEU A 285 -27.84 5.96 -15.60
C LEU A 285 -29.34 5.98 -15.39
N ASP A 286 -30.12 6.44 -16.37
CA ASP A 286 -31.59 6.51 -16.30
C ASP A 286 -32.17 5.23 -15.70
N ALA A 287 -32.98 5.38 -14.66
CA ALA A 287 -33.58 4.27 -13.91
C ALA A 287 -34.42 3.33 -14.83
N ARG A 288 -34.94 3.85 -15.96
CA ARG A 288 -35.71 3.10 -16.94
C ARG A 288 -34.86 2.30 -17.93
N ALA A 289 -33.53 2.55 -17.99
CA ALA A 289 -32.65 1.83 -18.90
C ALA A 289 -32.57 0.35 -18.50
N LYS A 290 -32.82 -0.56 -19.44
CA LYS A 290 -32.77 -2.01 -19.22
C LYS A 290 -31.35 -2.56 -19.19
N GLY A 291 -30.39 -1.81 -19.75
CA GLY A 291 -28.99 -2.20 -19.85
C GLY A 291 -28.07 -1.00 -20.02
N VAL A 292 -26.80 -1.28 -20.21
CA VAL A 292 -25.76 -0.28 -20.46
C VAL A 292 -24.99 -0.63 -21.75
N ALA A 293 -24.58 0.40 -22.49
CA ALA A 293 -23.70 0.29 -23.65
C ALA A 293 -22.50 1.21 -23.44
N VAL A 294 -21.30 0.66 -23.52
CA VAL A 294 -20.05 1.41 -23.36
C VAL A 294 -19.27 1.40 -24.67
N TYR A 295 -18.72 2.55 -25.05
CA TYR A 295 -17.92 2.73 -26.26
C TYR A 295 -16.53 3.23 -25.91
N ALA A 296 -15.51 2.55 -26.44
CA ALA A 296 -14.11 2.93 -26.32
C ALA A 296 -13.82 4.28 -27.01
N PRO A 297 -12.65 4.90 -26.78
CA PRO A 297 -12.23 6.14 -27.45
C PRO A 297 -12.32 6.08 -28.98
N SER A 298 -12.11 4.90 -29.56
CA SER A 298 -12.25 4.64 -31.02
C SER A 298 -13.69 4.63 -31.54
N GLY A 299 -14.69 4.69 -30.65
CA GLY A 299 -16.10 4.54 -30.99
C GLY A 299 -16.56 3.08 -31.07
N ARG A 300 -15.67 2.09 -30.88
CA ARG A 300 -16.04 0.67 -30.85
C ARG A 300 -16.78 0.36 -29.54
N ARG A 301 -17.91 -0.35 -29.66
CA ARG A 301 -18.63 -0.85 -28.48
C ARG A 301 -17.80 -1.95 -27.77
N VAL A 302 -17.71 -1.86 -26.46
CA VAL A 302 -17.04 -2.85 -25.62
C VAL A 302 -18.06 -3.64 -24.80
N ALA A 303 -17.62 -4.78 -24.25
CA ALA A 303 -18.43 -5.58 -23.34
C ALA A 303 -18.69 -4.82 -22.05
N ALA A 304 -19.94 -4.82 -21.57
CA ALA A 304 -20.35 -4.12 -20.36
C ALA A 304 -21.56 -4.79 -19.72
N GLN A 305 -21.65 -4.73 -18.37
CA GLN A 305 -22.79 -5.21 -17.59
C GLN A 305 -23.12 -4.27 -16.43
N ILE A 306 -24.33 -4.32 -15.93
CA ILE A 306 -24.77 -3.65 -14.71
C ILE A 306 -24.61 -4.65 -13.57
N LEU A 307 -23.93 -4.23 -12.51
CA LEU A 307 -23.74 -5.00 -11.27
C LEU A 307 -24.86 -4.71 -10.27
N SER A 308 -25.17 -3.44 -10.06
CA SER A 308 -26.23 -3.00 -9.15
C SER A 308 -26.81 -1.66 -9.58
N ARG A 309 -27.95 -1.29 -9.00
CA ARG A 309 -28.64 -0.02 -9.23
C ARG A 309 -29.12 0.58 -7.93
N GLU A 310 -29.02 1.91 -7.84
CA GLU A 310 -29.58 2.71 -6.77
C GLU A 310 -30.14 4.00 -7.39
N GLY A 311 -31.46 4.09 -7.47
CA GLY A 311 -32.15 5.22 -8.11
C GLY A 311 -31.72 5.42 -9.57
N ASP A 312 -31.19 6.59 -9.88
CA ASP A 312 -30.65 7.01 -11.17
C ASP A 312 -29.15 6.75 -11.34
N ARG A 313 -28.53 6.01 -10.42
CA ARG A 313 -27.13 5.57 -10.49
C ARG A 313 -27.04 4.06 -10.72
N ALA A 314 -26.01 3.64 -11.37
CA ALA A 314 -25.70 2.22 -11.59
C ALA A 314 -24.21 1.96 -11.39
N ARG A 315 -23.89 0.88 -10.69
CA ARG A 315 -22.57 0.30 -10.72
C ARG A 315 -22.46 -0.62 -11.92
N ILE A 316 -21.54 -0.29 -12.81
CA ILE A 316 -21.31 -1.01 -14.07
C ILE A 316 -19.92 -1.62 -14.09
N LEU A 317 -19.78 -2.68 -14.88
CA LEU A 317 -18.49 -3.32 -15.19
C LEU A 317 -18.33 -3.33 -16.71
N PHE A 318 -17.15 -2.93 -17.20
CA PHE A 318 -16.87 -2.96 -18.63
C PHE A 318 -15.39 -3.22 -18.94
N ALA A 319 -15.12 -3.74 -20.12
CA ALA A 319 -13.77 -3.98 -20.60
C ALA A 319 -13.13 -2.66 -21.07
N ALA A 320 -11.93 -2.37 -20.57
CA ALA A 320 -11.14 -1.22 -20.96
C ALA A 320 -9.75 -1.65 -21.46
N ASP A 321 -9.20 -0.84 -22.38
CA ASP A 321 -7.84 -0.98 -22.94
C ASP A 321 -7.19 0.39 -22.80
N VAL A 322 -6.19 0.51 -21.90
CA VAL A 322 -5.57 1.79 -21.56
C VAL A 322 -4.05 1.62 -21.53
N LYS A 323 -3.36 2.54 -22.20
CA LYS A 323 -1.90 2.55 -22.28
C LYS A 323 -1.25 2.77 -20.92
N ALA A 324 0.02 2.39 -20.82
CA ALA A 324 0.86 2.55 -19.62
C ALA A 324 0.82 3.98 -19.06
N ALA A 325 0.65 4.14 -17.74
CA ALA A 325 0.50 5.45 -17.07
C ALA A 325 -0.40 6.41 -17.85
N GLY A 326 -1.55 5.90 -18.30
CA GLY A 326 -2.35 6.53 -19.33
C GLY A 326 -3.81 6.73 -18.99
N TYR A 327 -4.50 7.43 -19.89
CA TYR A 327 -5.90 7.85 -19.74
C TYR A 327 -6.68 7.56 -21.01
N ALA A 328 -7.95 7.15 -20.85
CA ALA A 328 -8.84 6.89 -21.98
C ALA A 328 -10.28 7.30 -21.66
N VAL A 329 -10.94 8.03 -22.57
CA VAL A 329 -12.31 8.52 -22.40
C VAL A 329 -13.30 7.51 -22.99
N TYR A 330 -14.10 6.91 -22.15
CA TYR A 330 -15.19 5.99 -22.51
C TYR A 330 -16.54 6.72 -22.51
N ASP A 331 -17.44 6.27 -23.38
CA ASP A 331 -18.79 6.83 -23.55
C ASP A 331 -19.82 5.84 -23.03
N VAL A 332 -20.40 6.13 -21.86
CA VAL A 332 -21.39 5.27 -21.19
C VAL A 332 -22.82 5.75 -21.53
N ARG A 333 -23.63 4.86 -22.08
CA ARG A 333 -25.00 5.18 -22.55
C ARG A 333 -26.02 4.19 -21.99
N PRO A 334 -27.26 4.63 -21.72
CA PRO A 334 -28.36 3.72 -21.46
C PRO A 334 -28.62 2.83 -22.69
N ALA A 335 -29.03 1.58 -22.44
CA ALA A 335 -29.39 0.61 -23.49
C ALA A 335 -30.77 0.01 -23.23
N SER A 336 -31.47 -0.37 -24.32
CA SER A 336 -32.82 -0.96 -24.27
C SER A 336 -32.81 -2.44 -23.87
N GLY A 337 -31.64 -3.08 -23.82
CA GLY A 337 -31.51 -4.50 -23.50
C GLY A 337 -30.12 -4.84 -22.94
N VAL A 338 -30.04 -6.01 -22.34
CA VAL A 338 -28.78 -6.56 -21.80
C VAL A 338 -28.00 -7.22 -22.93
N ALA A 339 -26.70 -6.92 -23.04
CA ALA A 339 -25.83 -7.64 -23.99
C ALA A 339 -25.72 -9.11 -23.53
N LYS A 340 -25.72 -10.02 -24.53
CA LYS A 340 -25.46 -11.45 -24.25
C LYS A 340 -24.01 -11.77 -24.60
N SER A 341 -23.31 -12.43 -23.71
CA SER A 341 -22.06 -13.12 -24.05
C SER A 341 -22.36 -14.52 -24.51
N SER A 342 -21.64 -14.97 -25.53
CA SER A 342 -21.65 -16.38 -25.92
C SER A 342 -20.52 -17.20 -25.27
N ALA A 343 -19.52 -16.52 -24.70
CA ALA A 343 -18.31 -17.13 -24.20
C ALA A 343 -18.40 -17.49 -22.70
N LEU A 344 -19.05 -16.62 -21.89
CA LEU A 344 -19.23 -16.88 -20.46
C LEU A 344 -20.43 -17.77 -20.18
N LYS A 345 -20.19 -18.86 -19.43
CA LYS A 345 -21.22 -19.76 -18.93
C LYS A 345 -21.02 -19.97 -17.44
N ALA A 346 -22.14 -20.01 -16.71
CA ALA A 346 -22.17 -20.37 -15.31
C ALA A 346 -23.26 -21.41 -15.06
N SER A 347 -22.97 -22.38 -14.23
CA SER A 347 -23.93 -23.32 -13.64
C SER A 347 -23.70 -23.36 -12.14
N GLU A 348 -24.42 -24.20 -11.42
CA GLU A 348 -24.29 -24.27 -9.95
C GLU A 348 -22.85 -24.45 -9.44
N ARG A 349 -21.99 -25.16 -10.18
CA ARG A 349 -20.62 -25.50 -9.80
C ARG A 349 -19.62 -25.37 -10.93
N THR A 350 -19.97 -24.74 -12.05
CA THR A 350 -19.08 -24.65 -13.19
C THR A 350 -19.08 -23.24 -13.75
N LEU A 351 -17.89 -22.72 -14.01
CA LEU A 351 -17.67 -21.51 -14.80
C LEU A 351 -16.90 -21.87 -16.07
N GLU A 352 -17.22 -21.24 -17.17
CA GLU A 352 -16.52 -21.42 -18.42
C GLU A 352 -16.43 -20.10 -19.20
N ASN A 353 -15.23 -19.80 -19.72
CA ASN A 353 -14.99 -18.74 -20.71
C ASN A 353 -14.27 -19.32 -21.95
N ARG A 354 -13.68 -18.48 -22.78
CA ARG A 354 -12.93 -18.94 -23.96
C ARG A 354 -11.67 -19.73 -23.59
N ILE A 355 -11.07 -19.44 -22.43
CA ILE A 355 -9.78 -19.94 -22.00
C ILE A 355 -9.93 -21.09 -21.02
N TYR A 356 -10.72 -20.92 -19.98
CA TYR A 356 -10.87 -21.89 -18.90
C TYR A 356 -12.24 -22.51 -18.81
N ARG A 357 -12.24 -23.73 -18.28
CA ARG A 357 -13.39 -24.33 -17.62
C ARG A 357 -12.99 -24.67 -16.19
N VAL A 358 -13.67 -24.07 -15.23
CA VAL A 358 -13.47 -24.26 -13.78
C VAL A 358 -14.62 -25.07 -13.21
N GLU A 359 -14.31 -26.10 -12.43
CA GLU A 359 -15.33 -26.92 -11.76
C GLU A 359 -15.08 -26.96 -10.24
N LEU A 360 -16.14 -26.70 -9.48
CA LEU A 360 -16.15 -26.84 -8.02
C LEU A 360 -16.68 -28.21 -7.61
N ASP A 361 -16.15 -28.76 -6.54
CA ASP A 361 -16.71 -29.95 -5.90
C ASP A 361 -17.93 -29.59 -5.01
N ALA A 362 -18.44 -30.56 -4.25
CA ALA A 362 -19.60 -30.34 -3.38
C ALA A 362 -19.28 -29.42 -2.19
N ASN A 363 -18.01 -29.32 -1.82
CA ASN A 363 -17.51 -28.46 -0.74
C ASN A 363 -17.21 -27.04 -1.23
N GLY A 364 -17.30 -26.79 -2.53
CA GLY A 364 -16.96 -25.49 -3.13
C GLY A 364 -15.46 -25.30 -3.37
N ASP A 365 -14.65 -26.35 -3.25
CA ASP A 365 -13.24 -26.33 -3.59
C ASP A 365 -13.06 -26.49 -5.11
N ILE A 366 -12.04 -25.87 -5.69
CA ILE A 366 -11.80 -25.93 -7.14
C ILE A 366 -11.13 -27.27 -7.46
N ARG A 367 -11.91 -28.22 -7.95
CA ARG A 367 -11.45 -29.58 -8.27
C ARG A 367 -10.83 -29.73 -9.65
N SER A 368 -11.11 -28.81 -10.56
CA SER A 368 -10.59 -28.82 -11.92
C SER A 368 -10.53 -27.40 -12.49
N ILE A 369 -9.42 -27.11 -13.17
CA ILE A 369 -9.23 -25.94 -14.02
C ILE A 369 -8.64 -26.45 -15.33
N ARG A 370 -9.47 -26.54 -16.37
CA ARG A 370 -9.02 -26.95 -17.70
C ARG A 370 -8.63 -25.72 -18.51
N ASP A 371 -7.34 -25.54 -18.81
CA ASP A 371 -6.87 -24.59 -19.81
C ASP A 371 -7.13 -25.17 -21.21
N LYS A 372 -8.07 -24.55 -21.93
CA LYS A 372 -8.49 -24.99 -23.28
C LYS A 372 -7.46 -24.65 -24.35
N ARG A 373 -6.60 -23.65 -24.13
CA ARG A 373 -5.55 -23.23 -25.07
C ARG A 373 -4.46 -24.32 -25.16
N ALA A 374 -3.97 -24.73 -23.99
CA ALA A 374 -2.91 -25.72 -23.90
C ALA A 374 -3.44 -27.15 -23.83
N GLY A 375 -4.75 -27.33 -23.63
CA GLY A 375 -5.32 -28.65 -23.38
C GLY A 375 -4.83 -29.28 -22.08
N ARG A 376 -4.48 -28.48 -21.07
CA ARG A 376 -3.88 -28.90 -19.79
C ARG A 376 -4.86 -28.77 -18.63
N GLU A 377 -4.72 -29.64 -17.66
CA GLU A 377 -5.35 -29.52 -16.35
C GLU A 377 -4.36 -28.80 -15.39
N LEU A 378 -4.85 -27.86 -14.55
CA LEU A 378 -4.03 -27.14 -13.61
C LEU A 378 -4.01 -27.82 -12.21
N VAL A 379 -5.10 -28.48 -11.85
CA VAL A 379 -5.24 -29.12 -10.52
C VAL A 379 -4.73 -30.56 -10.59
N ALA A 380 -3.96 -31.02 -9.62
CA ALA A 380 -3.46 -32.38 -9.55
C ALA A 380 -4.62 -33.38 -9.42
N GLU A 381 -4.47 -34.56 -10.05
CA GLU A 381 -5.50 -35.60 -10.08
C GLU A 381 -5.94 -36.00 -8.65
N GLY A 382 -7.25 -36.01 -8.43
CA GLY A 382 -7.85 -36.35 -7.13
C GLY A 382 -7.65 -35.31 -6.02
N LYS A 383 -7.14 -34.11 -6.35
CA LYS A 383 -6.93 -32.97 -5.44
C LYS A 383 -7.87 -31.81 -5.77
N ALA A 384 -7.79 -30.75 -4.96
CA ALA A 384 -8.48 -29.49 -5.21
C ALA A 384 -7.66 -28.29 -4.72
N PHE A 385 -7.77 -27.13 -5.38
CA PHE A 385 -7.32 -25.87 -4.83
C PHE A 385 -8.35 -25.42 -3.79
N ARG A 386 -7.90 -25.20 -2.55
CA ARG A 386 -8.81 -24.99 -1.42
C ARG A 386 -8.21 -24.14 -0.32
N MET A 387 -9.04 -23.59 0.55
CA MET A 387 -8.61 -23.13 1.87
C MET A 387 -8.59 -24.31 2.85
N ALA A 388 -7.57 -24.34 3.70
CA ALA A 388 -7.38 -25.38 4.71
C ALA A 388 -6.93 -24.78 6.03
N VAL A 389 -7.41 -25.36 7.14
CA VAL A 389 -7.06 -24.99 8.50
C VAL A 389 -6.06 -25.98 9.06
N PHE A 390 -4.98 -25.48 9.63
CA PHE A 390 -3.95 -26.24 10.34
C PHE A 390 -4.15 -26.04 11.83
N GLU A 391 -4.65 -27.06 12.51
CA GLU A 391 -5.02 -27.05 13.93
C GLU A 391 -3.81 -27.28 14.82
N GLY A 392 -3.87 -26.70 16.03
CA GLY A 392 -2.78 -26.73 16.99
C GLY A 392 -1.60 -25.95 16.45
N ASN A 393 -1.69 -24.64 16.52
CA ASN A 393 -0.69 -23.67 16.10
C ASN A 393 0.07 -23.12 17.33
N PRO A 394 0.93 -23.95 17.96
CA PRO A 394 1.65 -23.57 19.17
C PRO A 394 2.66 -22.49 18.86
N SER A 395 2.95 -21.73 19.90
CA SER A 395 4.10 -20.84 19.94
C SER A 395 4.83 -21.06 21.25
N ASN A 396 6.14 -21.15 21.19
CA ASN A 396 6.91 -21.36 22.39
C ASN A 396 7.14 -20.07 23.18
N ARG A 397 7.57 -19.01 22.48
CA ARG A 397 8.02 -17.80 23.17
C ARG A 397 7.44 -16.50 22.61
N TYR A 398 7.31 -16.41 21.29
CA TYR A 398 6.91 -15.19 20.60
C TYR A 398 5.80 -15.48 19.59
N PRO A 399 4.53 -15.55 20.04
CA PRO A 399 3.44 -16.05 19.21
C PRO A 399 3.26 -15.35 17.84
N ALA A 400 3.32 -14.03 17.80
CA ALA A 400 3.15 -13.28 16.55
C ALA A 400 4.32 -13.47 15.56
N TRP A 401 5.52 -13.77 16.06
CA TRP A 401 6.71 -13.98 15.22
C TRP A 401 6.82 -15.39 14.65
N GLU A 402 6.21 -16.37 15.31
CA GLU A 402 6.53 -17.81 15.14
C GLU A 402 5.43 -18.56 14.41
N ILE A 403 5.80 -19.30 13.37
CA ILE A 403 5.03 -20.43 12.85
C ILE A 403 5.91 -21.66 12.98
N MET A 404 5.40 -22.69 13.64
CA MET A 404 6.17 -23.90 13.92
C MET A 404 6.08 -24.88 12.75
N LYS A 405 7.22 -25.49 12.39
CA LYS A 405 7.28 -26.50 11.32
C LYS A 405 6.32 -27.65 11.57
N GLU A 406 6.19 -28.09 12.83
CA GLU A 406 5.30 -29.15 13.23
C GLU A 406 3.82 -28.85 12.92
N THR A 407 3.42 -27.58 12.89
CA THR A 407 2.08 -27.18 12.43
C THR A 407 1.98 -27.29 10.91
N MET A 408 3.03 -26.88 10.20
CA MET A 408 3.09 -26.91 8.75
C MET A 408 3.13 -28.32 8.15
N ASP A 409 3.67 -29.30 8.88
CA ASP A 409 3.77 -30.71 8.47
C ASP A 409 2.45 -31.48 8.66
N LYS A 410 1.49 -30.93 9.40
CA LYS A 410 0.17 -31.53 9.56
C LYS A 410 -0.63 -31.46 8.26
N PRO A 411 -1.54 -32.40 8.02
CA PRO A 411 -2.50 -32.26 6.93
C PRO A 411 -3.48 -31.14 7.23
N GLY A 412 -3.68 -30.23 6.25
CA GLY A 412 -4.69 -29.20 6.34
C GLY A 412 -6.12 -29.79 6.33
N ARG A 413 -6.97 -29.35 7.26
CA ARG A 413 -8.39 -29.72 7.30
C ARG A 413 -9.19 -28.82 6.37
N PRO A 414 -10.13 -29.37 5.56
CA PRO A 414 -11.00 -28.58 4.71
C PRO A 414 -11.94 -27.72 5.56
N ILE A 415 -12.42 -26.64 4.95
CA ILE A 415 -13.49 -25.80 5.49
C ILE A 415 -14.79 -26.29 4.86
N ASP A 416 -15.56 -27.10 5.57
CA ASP A 416 -16.69 -27.89 5.05
C ASP A 416 -18.01 -27.69 5.81
N GLY A 417 -18.05 -26.73 6.76
CA GLY A 417 -19.27 -26.39 7.49
C GLY A 417 -20.21 -25.49 6.69
N ASP A 418 -21.51 -25.73 6.76
CA ASP A 418 -22.60 -24.90 6.20
C ASP A 418 -22.44 -24.51 4.73
N VAL A 419 -21.95 -25.43 3.90
CA VAL A 419 -21.61 -25.17 2.50
C VAL A 419 -22.83 -24.75 1.69
N ARG A 420 -22.73 -23.59 1.01
CA ARG A 420 -23.70 -23.11 0.03
C ARG A 420 -22.98 -22.60 -1.19
N ILE A 421 -23.40 -23.07 -2.37
CA ILE A 421 -22.87 -22.59 -3.66
C ILE A 421 -24.01 -21.98 -4.45
N SER A 422 -23.78 -20.79 -5.00
CA SER A 422 -24.77 -20.08 -5.80
C SER A 422 -24.12 -19.26 -6.91
N ILE A 423 -24.89 -18.95 -7.94
CA ILE A 423 -24.44 -18.02 -8.98
C ILE A 423 -24.67 -16.60 -8.46
N ALA A 424 -23.57 -15.84 -8.25
CA ALA A 424 -23.63 -14.44 -7.83
C ALA A 424 -23.76 -13.48 -9.01
N GLU A 425 -23.07 -13.77 -10.13
CA GLU A 425 -23.11 -12.96 -11.35
C GLU A 425 -23.15 -13.87 -12.59
N GLN A 426 -23.96 -13.49 -13.57
CA GLN A 426 -24.04 -14.14 -14.87
C GLN A 426 -24.22 -13.07 -15.94
N GLY A 427 -23.18 -12.27 -16.11
CA GLY A 427 -23.18 -11.18 -17.07
C GLY A 427 -22.34 -11.48 -18.33
N PRO A 428 -22.38 -10.59 -19.32
CA PRO A 428 -21.59 -10.76 -20.54
C PRO A 428 -20.10 -10.48 -20.35
N VAL A 429 -19.69 -9.94 -19.21
CA VAL A 429 -18.32 -9.51 -18.92
C VAL A 429 -17.69 -10.33 -17.81
N ARG A 430 -18.45 -10.65 -16.76
CA ARG A 430 -18.01 -11.47 -15.63
C ARG A 430 -19.10 -12.45 -15.23
N ALA A 431 -18.70 -13.69 -14.94
CA ALA A 431 -19.52 -14.70 -14.31
C ALA A 431 -18.86 -15.14 -13.02
N THR A 432 -19.64 -15.27 -11.94
CA THR A 432 -19.12 -15.48 -10.58
C THR A 432 -19.95 -16.52 -9.86
N LEU A 433 -19.29 -17.50 -9.25
CA LEU A 433 -19.88 -18.39 -8.24
C LEU A 433 -19.54 -17.85 -6.84
N LYS A 434 -20.55 -17.83 -5.97
CA LYS A 434 -20.40 -17.53 -4.54
C LYS A 434 -20.41 -18.82 -3.76
N VAL A 435 -19.40 -19.02 -2.92
CA VAL A 435 -19.28 -20.15 -1.99
C VAL A 435 -19.28 -19.60 -0.57
N GLU A 436 -20.24 -20.04 0.25
CA GLU A 436 -20.36 -19.69 1.66
C GLU A 436 -20.05 -20.94 2.49
N ARG A 437 -19.22 -20.80 3.53
CA ARG A 437 -18.76 -21.88 4.39
C ARG A 437 -18.52 -21.40 5.82
N SER A 438 -18.43 -22.34 6.77
CA SER A 438 -18.02 -22.06 8.15
C SER A 438 -16.97 -23.03 8.65
N TYR A 439 -16.18 -22.57 9.63
CA TYR A 439 -15.27 -23.39 10.43
C TYR A 439 -15.28 -22.87 11.87
N GLY A 440 -15.83 -23.65 12.79
CA GLY A 440 -16.04 -23.20 14.15
C GLY A 440 -16.83 -21.88 14.18
N PRO A 441 -16.32 -20.81 14.83
CA PRO A 441 -17.00 -19.51 14.86
C PRO A 441 -16.76 -18.65 13.61
N SER A 442 -15.83 -19.04 12.74
CA SER A 442 -15.42 -18.25 11.57
C SER A 442 -16.30 -18.52 10.35
N LYS A 443 -16.54 -17.47 9.55
CA LYS A 443 -17.35 -17.54 8.32
C LYS A 443 -16.52 -17.14 7.11
N PHE A 444 -16.78 -17.80 5.99
CA PHE A 444 -16.04 -17.63 4.75
C PHE A 444 -17.00 -17.40 3.60
N VAL A 445 -16.73 -16.37 2.82
CA VAL A 445 -17.41 -16.09 1.56
C VAL A 445 -16.35 -15.95 0.48
N GLN A 446 -16.41 -16.83 -0.52
CA GLN A 446 -15.52 -16.78 -1.69
C GLN A 446 -16.33 -16.48 -2.94
N TYR A 447 -15.79 -15.65 -3.81
CA TYR A 447 -16.31 -15.34 -5.13
C TYR A 447 -15.29 -15.79 -6.17
N VAL A 448 -15.59 -16.91 -6.83
CA VAL A 448 -14.77 -17.44 -7.93
C VAL A 448 -15.30 -16.86 -9.23
N SER A 449 -14.47 -16.18 -10.00
CA SER A 449 -14.90 -15.41 -11.17
C SER A 449 -14.08 -15.74 -12.41
N LEU A 450 -14.76 -15.77 -13.56
CA LEU A 450 -14.17 -15.71 -14.91
C LEU A 450 -14.70 -14.49 -15.66
N THR A 451 -13.87 -13.97 -16.57
CA THR A 451 -14.17 -12.76 -17.36
C THR A 451 -14.24 -13.06 -18.85
N ASP A 452 -14.80 -12.12 -19.63
CA ASP A 452 -14.78 -12.10 -21.10
C ASP A 452 -14.65 -10.66 -21.60
N GLY A 453 -13.54 -10.38 -22.28
CA GLY A 453 -13.27 -9.07 -22.88
C GLY A 453 -12.24 -8.20 -22.17
N GLY A 454 -11.80 -8.62 -20.98
CA GLY A 454 -10.68 -8.03 -20.21
C GLY A 454 -9.44 -8.92 -20.26
N ASP A 455 -8.77 -9.07 -19.12
CA ASP A 455 -7.75 -10.07 -18.87
C ASP A 455 -8.44 -11.43 -18.59
N ASP A 456 -8.74 -12.14 -19.66
CA ASP A 456 -9.59 -13.33 -19.61
C ASP A 456 -8.83 -14.59 -19.16
N ASP A 457 -7.52 -14.53 -19.00
CA ASP A 457 -6.70 -15.67 -18.61
C ASP A 457 -6.39 -15.73 -17.10
N ARG A 458 -7.02 -14.87 -16.30
CA ARG A 458 -6.98 -14.86 -14.85
C ARG A 458 -8.28 -15.40 -14.24
N ILE A 459 -8.15 -16.27 -13.26
CA ILE A 459 -9.26 -16.76 -12.44
C ILE A 459 -9.16 -16.07 -11.09
N ASP A 460 -10.07 -15.17 -10.78
CA ASP A 460 -10.05 -14.42 -9.53
C ASP A 460 -10.84 -15.14 -8.45
N VAL A 461 -10.23 -15.26 -7.27
CA VAL A 461 -10.88 -15.78 -6.05
C VAL A 461 -10.84 -14.69 -4.99
N ARG A 462 -11.90 -13.89 -4.92
CA ARG A 462 -12.07 -12.85 -3.91
C ARG A 462 -12.67 -13.44 -2.65
N ASN A 463 -12.08 -13.11 -1.51
CA ASN A 463 -12.43 -13.68 -0.22
C ASN A 463 -12.89 -12.60 0.74
N THR A 464 -13.94 -12.91 1.52
CA THR A 464 -14.33 -12.22 2.74
C THR A 464 -14.37 -13.25 3.85
N VAL A 465 -13.56 -13.05 4.88
CA VAL A 465 -13.42 -13.97 5.99
C VAL A 465 -13.69 -13.25 7.31
N ASP A 466 -14.80 -13.60 7.97
CA ASP A 466 -15.08 -13.18 9.34
C ASP A 466 -14.38 -14.18 10.27
N TRP A 467 -13.19 -13.79 10.74
CA TRP A 467 -12.26 -14.65 11.43
C TRP A 467 -12.36 -14.52 12.95
N SER A 468 -12.62 -15.63 13.63
CA SER A 468 -12.75 -15.68 15.08
C SER A 468 -12.18 -17.00 15.68
N SER A 469 -11.50 -17.81 14.86
CA SER A 469 -10.88 -19.08 15.28
C SER A 469 -9.57 -18.82 16.02
N ARG A 470 -9.21 -19.75 16.92
CA ARG A 470 -8.01 -19.68 17.78
C ARG A 470 -7.18 -20.92 17.66
N ASP A 471 -5.88 -20.83 17.94
CA ASP A 471 -4.92 -21.92 17.87
C ASP A 471 -4.89 -22.60 16.50
N VAL A 472 -4.98 -21.80 15.44
CA VAL A 472 -5.06 -22.28 14.06
C VAL A 472 -4.30 -21.37 13.10
N LEU A 473 -3.83 -21.96 12.00
CA LEU A 473 -3.26 -21.29 10.85
C LEU A 473 -4.16 -21.56 9.64
N LEU A 474 -4.50 -20.53 8.88
CA LEU A 474 -5.30 -20.65 7.66
C LEU A 474 -4.39 -20.50 6.43
N LYS A 475 -4.45 -21.45 5.50
CA LYS A 475 -3.74 -21.38 4.22
C LYS A 475 -4.66 -21.67 3.03
N ALA A 476 -4.29 -21.13 1.87
CA ALA A 476 -4.77 -21.63 0.59
C ALA A 476 -3.77 -22.66 0.04
N GLU A 477 -4.24 -23.84 -0.33
CA GLU A 477 -3.45 -24.94 -0.88
C GLU A 477 -3.68 -25.07 -2.38
N PHE A 478 -2.61 -25.16 -3.15
CA PHE A 478 -2.63 -25.28 -4.62
C PHE A 478 -1.83 -26.53 -5.04
N PRO A 479 -2.40 -27.74 -4.92
CA PRO A 479 -1.79 -28.94 -5.47
C PRO A 479 -1.93 -28.94 -7.00
N CYS A 480 -0.89 -28.50 -7.71
CA CYS A 480 -0.87 -28.31 -9.15
C CYS A 480 -0.64 -29.62 -9.92
N ALA A 481 -1.09 -29.66 -11.16
CA ALA A 481 -0.78 -30.75 -12.10
C ALA A 481 0.64 -30.60 -12.70
N VAL A 482 1.28 -29.46 -12.52
CA VAL A 482 2.69 -29.23 -12.85
C VAL A 482 3.59 -29.55 -11.65
N ALA A 483 4.84 -29.94 -11.90
CA ALA A 483 5.77 -30.29 -10.83
C ALA A 483 7.20 -29.82 -11.13
N ASN A 484 7.82 -29.21 -10.13
CA ASN A 484 9.21 -28.80 -10.14
C ASN A 484 9.76 -28.78 -8.70
N ALA A 485 10.99 -29.17 -8.50
CA ALA A 485 11.66 -29.05 -7.21
C ALA A 485 11.80 -27.60 -6.73
N LYS A 486 11.73 -26.63 -7.64
CA LYS A 486 11.80 -25.18 -7.35
C LYS A 486 10.56 -24.46 -7.87
N ALA A 487 10.27 -23.30 -7.25
CA ALA A 487 9.31 -22.30 -7.72
C ALA A 487 9.95 -20.91 -7.68
N ALA A 488 9.47 -19.99 -8.51
CA ALA A 488 9.91 -18.60 -8.53
C ALA A 488 9.02 -17.75 -7.61
N TYR A 489 9.65 -16.92 -6.78
CA TYR A 489 8.99 -16.07 -5.77
C TYR A 489 9.33 -14.60 -6.02
N ASP A 490 8.32 -13.78 -6.22
CA ASP A 490 8.46 -12.34 -6.41
C ASP A 490 9.08 -11.66 -5.17
N LEU A 491 10.12 -10.85 -5.39
CA LEU A 491 10.80 -10.05 -4.37
C LEU A 491 10.43 -8.54 -4.45
N GLY A 492 9.54 -8.16 -5.37
CA GLY A 492 9.24 -6.76 -5.67
C GLY A 492 10.28 -6.10 -6.56
N LEU A 493 11.53 -6.50 -6.47
CA LEU A 493 12.62 -6.20 -7.40
C LEU A 493 13.24 -7.52 -7.86
N GLY A 494 12.80 -8.01 -9.01
CA GLY A 494 13.17 -9.36 -9.49
C GLY A 494 12.47 -10.48 -8.73
N PHE A 495 12.99 -11.67 -8.85
CA PHE A 495 12.48 -12.88 -8.19
C PHE A 495 13.61 -13.81 -7.77
N ILE A 496 13.30 -14.73 -6.88
CA ILE A 496 14.22 -15.78 -6.43
C ILE A 496 13.59 -17.16 -6.60
N GLU A 497 14.38 -18.16 -6.95
CA GLU A 497 13.96 -19.56 -6.95
C GLU A 497 14.21 -20.20 -5.58
N ARG A 498 13.17 -20.81 -5.00
CA ARG A 498 13.29 -21.60 -3.76
C ARG A 498 12.77 -23.02 -3.93
N GLY A 499 13.39 -23.93 -3.20
CA GLY A 499 13.03 -25.36 -3.19
C GLY A 499 11.83 -25.68 -2.31
N ASN A 500 11.62 -26.98 -2.09
CA ASN A 500 10.63 -27.48 -1.15
C ASN A 500 11.02 -27.13 0.30
N ASN A 501 10.03 -27.24 1.20
CA ASN A 501 10.22 -26.99 2.62
C ASN A 501 11.41 -27.78 3.19
N THR A 502 12.20 -27.10 4.00
CA THR A 502 13.31 -27.68 4.76
C THR A 502 13.11 -27.43 6.26
N GLU A 503 14.03 -27.88 7.10
CA GLU A 503 13.98 -27.59 8.55
C GLU A 503 14.14 -26.10 8.88
N THR A 504 14.70 -25.30 7.96
CA THR A 504 15.02 -23.89 8.18
C THR A 504 14.33 -22.92 7.20
N ALA A 505 13.74 -23.41 6.12
CA ALA A 505 13.00 -22.64 5.14
C ALA A 505 11.70 -23.38 4.82
N TYR A 506 10.65 -23.13 5.59
CA TYR A 506 9.33 -23.75 5.49
C TYR A 506 8.18 -22.74 5.57
N GLU A 507 8.48 -21.48 5.76
CA GLU A 507 7.63 -20.31 5.58
C GLU A 507 8.53 -19.22 5.05
N VAL A 508 8.28 -18.74 3.83
CA VAL A 508 9.16 -17.83 3.10
C VAL A 508 8.35 -16.68 2.51
N PRO A 509 8.93 -15.47 2.37
CA PRO A 509 8.19 -14.33 1.85
C PRO A 509 8.15 -14.32 0.32
N ALA A 510 7.02 -13.86 -0.24
CA ALA A 510 6.94 -13.34 -1.59
C ALA A 510 5.98 -12.15 -1.64
N GLN A 511 6.11 -11.31 -2.66
CA GLN A 511 5.31 -10.10 -2.81
C GLN A 511 3.97 -10.40 -3.52
N LYS A 512 3.87 -10.18 -4.82
CA LYS A 512 2.61 -10.20 -5.57
C LYS A 512 2.29 -11.56 -6.20
N TRP A 513 3.32 -12.40 -6.45
CA TRP A 513 3.14 -13.65 -7.14
C TRP A 513 4.15 -14.74 -6.75
N VAL A 514 3.76 -15.99 -6.97
CA VAL A 514 4.62 -17.18 -6.95
C VAL A 514 4.28 -18.01 -8.17
N ASP A 515 5.30 -18.48 -8.90
CA ASP A 515 5.17 -19.27 -10.11
C ASP A 515 5.76 -20.66 -9.97
N LEU A 516 4.99 -21.67 -10.37
CA LEU A 516 5.42 -23.07 -10.46
C LEU A 516 5.32 -23.55 -11.90
N THR A 517 6.46 -23.63 -12.59
CA THR A 517 6.56 -24.13 -13.97
C THR A 517 7.14 -25.54 -13.94
N ASP A 518 6.65 -26.45 -14.80
CA ASP A 518 7.17 -27.82 -15.00
C ASP A 518 8.70 -27.79 -15.15
N ALA A 519 9.37 -28.85 -14.69
CA ALA A 519 10.84 -28.96 -14.76
C ALA A 519 11.40 -28.88 -16.18
N ASP A 520 10.60 -29.21 -17.19
CA ASP A 520 10.96 -29.08 -18.62
C ASP A 520 10.62 -27.69 -19.21
N GLY A 521 10.04 -26.79 -18.41
CA GLY A 521 9.66 -25.43 -18.82
C GLY A 521 8.45 -25.37 -19.76
N SER A 522 7.69 -26.45 -19.92
CA SER A 522 6.64 -26.54 -20.93
C SER A 522 5.34 -25.80 -20.54
N TYR A 523 4.96 -25.88 -19.27
CA TYR A 523 3.72 -25.31 -18.74
C TYR A 523 3.88 -24.92 -17.28
N GLY A 524 3.18 -23.85 -16.85
CA GLY A 524 3.25 -23.35 -15.47
C GLY A 524 1.89 -22.89 -14.94
N VAL A 525 1.87 -22.71 -13.61
CA VAL A 525 0.76 -22.14 -12.85
C VAL A 525 1.31 -21.04 -11.95
N THR A 526 0.87 -19.82 -12.22
CA THR A 526 1.16 -18.66 -11.38
C THR A 526 0.01 -18.40 -10.41
N ILE A 527 0.33 -18.19 -9.14
CA ILE A 527 -0.62 -17.72 -8.12
C ILE A 527 -0.28 -16.28 -7.78
N LEU A 528 -1.25 -15.39 -7.98
CA LEU A 528 -1.17 -13.97 -7.65
C LEU A 528 -1.86 -13.69 -6.33
N ASN A 529 -1.49 -12.59 -5.64
CA ASN A 529 -2.22 -12.11 -4.47
C ASN A 529 -2.12 -10.59 -4.31
N ASP A 530 -3.04 -10.01 -3.51
CA ASP A 530 -3.16 -8.56 -3.31
C ASP A 530 -2.72 -8.05 -1.93
N CYS A 531 -2.35 -8.92 -0.98
CA CYS A 531 -1.93 -8.48 0.36
C CYS A 531 -1.35 -9.57 1.28
N LYS A 532 -0.98 -10.74 0.75
CA LYS A 532 -0.42 -11.84 1.53
C LYS A 532 1.02 -12.09 1.15
N TYR A 533 1.85 -12.51 2.11
CA TYR A 533 3.29 -12.57 1.94
C TYR A 533 3.92 -13.91 2.34
N GLY A 534 3.27 -14.69 3.22
CA GLY A 534 3.80 -15.96 3.71
C GLY A 534 3.49 -17.11 2.75
N TRP A 535 4.50 -17.87 2.36
CA TRP A 535 4.40 -18.98 1.43
C TRP A 535 5.18 -20.19 1.89
N ASP A 536 4.75 -21.34 1.44
CA ASP A 536 5.54 -22.56 1.55
C ASP A 536 5.28 -23.55 0.40
N LYS A 537 6.19 -24.46 0.22
CA LYS A 537 6.19 -25.47 -0.84
C LYS A 537 6.48 -26.85 -0.25
N PRO A 538 5.44 -27.59 0.20
CA PRO A 538 5.65 -28.88 0.89
C PRO A 538 6.02 -30.02 -0.05
N ALA A 539 5.80 -29.90 -1.36
CA ALA A 539 6.10 -30.91 -2.36
C ALA A 539 6.37 -30.25 -3.73
N ASP A 540 6.92 -31.02 -4.67
CA ASP A 540 7.28 -30.54 -6.01
C ASP A 540 6.11 -29.91 -6.76
N ASN A 541 4.90 -30.34 -6.48
CA ASN A 541 3.69 -29.89 -7.17
C ASN A 541 2.73 -29.07 -6.30
N THR A 542 3.12 -28.64 -5.12
CA THR A 542 2.18 -27.97 -4.19
C THR A 542 2.75 -26.63 -3.68
N LEU A 543 2.01 -25.56 -3.90
CA LEU A 543 2.22 -24.25 -3.29
C LEU A 543 1.17 -24.02 -2.21
N ARG A 544 1.53 -23.32 -1.13
CA ARG A 544 0.58 -22.86 -0.12
C ARG A 544 0.82 -21.38 0.21
N LEU A 545 -0.26 -20.60 0.25
CA LEU A 545 -0.27 -19.20 0.66
C LEU A 545 -0.85 -19.09 2.05
N THR A 546 -0.13 -18.51 2.99
CA THR A 546 -0.60 -18.27 4.35
C THR A 546 -1.53 -17.05 4.37
N LEU A 547 -2.72 -17.23 4.90
CA LEU A 547 -3.79 -16.22 4.86
C LEU A 547 -3.97 -15.52 6.21
N LEU A 548 -4.11 -16.27 7.30
CA LEU A 548 -4.33 -15.76 8.66
C LEU A 548 -3.61 -16.63 9.69
N HIS A 549 -3.16 -16.02 10.77
CA HIS A 549 -2.37 -16.65 11.83
C HIS A 549 -2.89 -16.25 13.20
N THR A 550 -3.51 -17.19 13.93
CA THR A 550 -3.91 -17.01 15.33
C THR A 550 -3.26 -18.09 16.18
N PRO A 551 -2.14 -17.79 16.84
CA PRO A 551 -1.39 -18.79 17.59
C PRO A 551 -2.01 -19.13 18.95
N SER A 552 -1.67 -20.29 19.49
CA SER A 552 -1.79 -20.58 20.91
C SER A 552 -0.82 -19.74 21.72
N THR A 553 -1.26 -19.15 22.82
CA THR A 553 -0.44 -18.22 23.59
C THR A 553 -0.43 -18.53 25.07
N GLU A 554 0.72 -18.33 25.72
CA GLU A 554 0.82 -18.28 27.18
C GLU A 554 0.21 -17.00 27.77
N LYS A 555 0.08 -16.96 29.11
CA LYS A 555 -0.49 -15.82 29.83
C LYS A 555 0.22 -14.48 29.51
N ARG A 556 1.53 -14.48 29.29
CA ARG A 556 2.35 -13.29 28.99
C ARG A 556 1.89 -12.61 27.70
N TYR A 557 1.47 -13.39 26.70
CA TYR A 557 1.03 -12.90 25.39
C TYR A 557 -0.48 -13.11 25.18
N ALA A 558 -1.27 -13.05 26.28
CA ALA A 558 -2.72 -13.25 26.19
C ALA A 558 -3.43 -12.31 25.22
N HIS A 559 -2.88 -11.10 24.98
CA HIS A 559 -3.37 -10.14 23.98
C HIS A 559 -3.23 -10.64 22.53
N GLN A 560 -2.34 -11.61 22.26
CA GLN A 560 -2.16 -12.19 20.91
C GLN A 560 -3.08 -13.40 20.64
N ARG A 561 -3.89 -13.82 21.62
CA ARG A 561 -4.88 -14.93 21.44
C ARG A 561 -5.97 -14.63 20.41
N THR A 562 -6.16 -13.38 20.10
CA THR A 562 -7.14 -12.88 19.13
C THR A 562 -6.45 -12.18 17.97
N LEU A 563 -5.18 -12.52 17.74
CA LEU A 563 -4.45 -12.05 16.57
C LEU A 563 -5.25 -12.39 15.32
N ASP A 564 -5.33 -11.44 14.39
CA ASP A 564 -6.11 -11.54 13.15
C ASP A 564 -7.63 -11.71 13.30
N HIS A 565 -8.22 -11.66 14.51
CA HIS A 565 -9.68 -11.63 14.61
C HIS A 565 -10.26 -10.40 13.91
N GLY A 566 -11.39 -10.59 13.23
CA GLY A 566 -12.10 -9.55 12.48
C GLY A 566 -12.41 -9.96 11.03
N VAL A 567 -12.89 -9.03 10.23
CA VAL A 567 -13.30 -9.29 8.84
C VAL A 567 -12.16 -8.93 7.88
N HIS A 568 -11.62 -9.93 7.20
CA HIS A 568 -10.55 -9.78 6.22
C HIS A 568 -11.06 -9.86 4.79
N HIS A 569 -10.49 -9.01 3.93
CA HIS A 569 -10.71 -9.03 2.49
C HIS A 569 -9.38 -9.23 1.79
N TYR A 570 -9.31 -10.20 0.91
CA TYR A 570 -8.14 -10.44 0.06
C TYR A 570 -8.53 -11.20 -1.20
N THR A 571 -7.73 -11.03 -2.24
CA THR A 571 -7.88 -11.76 -3.49
C THR A 571 -6.61 -12.52 -3.79
N TYR A 572 -6.75 -13.76 -4.22
CA TYR A 572 -5.72 -14.45 -4.96
C TYR A 572 -6.25 -14.86 -6.31
N SER A 573 -5.36 -14.96 -7.29
CA SER A 573 -5.75 -15.31 -8.65
C SER A 573 -4.86 -16.42 -9.20
N ILE A 574 -5.39 -17.17 -10.15
CA ILE A 574 -4.74 -18.33 -10.74
C ILE A 574 -4.61 -18.09 -12.24
N VAL A 575 -3.40 -18.28 -12.77
CA VAL A 575 -3.09 -18.14 -14.20
C VAL A 575 -2.33 -19.37 -14.67
N GLY A 576 -2.80 -20.02 -15.72
CA GLY A 576 -2.07 -21.08 -16.44
C GLY A 576 -1.34 -20.48 -17.64
N HIS A 577 -0.10 -20.91 -17.89
CA HIS A 577 0.70 -20.38 -19.00
C HIS A 577 1.60 -21.44 -19.62
N THR A 578 1.96 -21.24 -20.89
CA THR A 578 2.94 -22.06 -21.61
C THR A 578 4.32 -21.42 -21.52
N GLY A 579 5.36 -22.22 -21.28
CA GLY A 579 6.73 -21.73 -21.09
C GLY A 579 6.94 -21.02 -19.75
N ALA A 580 8.16 -20.60 -19.48
CA ALA A 580 8.46 -19.76 -18.33
C ALA A 580 8.08 -18.30 -18.64
N ARG A 581 7.10 -17.73 -17.93
CA ARG A 581 6.54 -16.39 -18.19
C ARG A 581 6.51 -15.51 -16.97
N THR A 582 7.66 -15.26 -16.38
CA THR A 582 7.78 -14.36 -15.21
C THR A 582 7.38 -12.92 -15.52
N GLU A 583 7.56 -12.47 -16.78
CA GLU A 583 7.09 -11.14 -17.23
C GLU A 583 5.56 -11.02 -17.18
N ASP A 584 4.84 -12.03 -17.68
CA ASP A 584 3.38 -12.05 -17.67
C ASP A 584 2.86 -12.13 -16.23
N ALA A 585 3.53 -12.92 -15.34
CA ALA A 585 3.21 -12.99 -13.91
C ALA A 585 3.38 -11.64 -13.22
N LEU A 586 4.45 -10.91 -13.54
CA LEU A 586 4.71 -9.59 -13.02
C LEU A 586 3.59 -8.62 -13.44
N VAL A 587 3.27 -8.53 -14.73
CA VAL A 587 2.22 -7.63 -15.24
C VAL A 587 0.84 -7.96 -14.65
N ALA A 588 0.49 -9.23 -14.56
CA ALA A 588 -0.77 -9.68 -13.94
C ALA A 588 -0.80 -9.38 -12.44
N GLY A 589 0.34 -9.53 -11.74
CA GLY A 589 0.49 -9.15 -10.33
C GLY A 589 0.30 -7.65 -10.10
N GLU A 590 0.90 -6.80 -10.95
CA GLU A 590 0.70 -5.35 -10.92
C GLU A 590 -0.77 -4.98 -11.18
N ALA A 591 -1.41 -5.55 -12.20
CA ALA A 591 -2.80 -5.29 -12.54
C ALA A 591 -3.79 -5.70 -11.43
N LEU A 592 -3.53 -6.83 -10.75
CA LEU A 592 -4.34 -7.27 -9.61
C LEU A 592 -4.23 -6.29 -8.42
N ASN A 593 -3.03 -5.79 -8.15
CA ASN A 593 -2.75 -4.92 -7.00
C ASN A 593 -3.17 -3.46 -7.25
N MET A 594 -3.05 -2.98 -8.48
CA MET A 594 -3.49 -1.64 -8.87
C MET A 594 -4.30 -1.68 -10.18
N PRO A 595 -5.61 -1.97 -10.11
CA PRO A 595 -6.48 -2.08 -11.28
C PRO A 595 -6.75 -0.71 -11.93
N LEU A 596 -7.36 -0.74 -13.12
CA LEU A 596 -7.86 0.45 -13.80
C LEU A 596 -8.84 1.23 -12.93
N VAL A 597 -8.71 2.57 -12.91
CA VAL A 597 -9.53 3.47 -12.07
C VAL A 597 -10.39 4.36 -12.95
N ALA A 598 -11.70 4.41 -12.67
CA ALA A 598 -12.66 5.21 -13.44
C ALA A 598 -13.05 6.51 -12.71
N PHE A 599 -13.26 7.56 -13.50
CA PHE A 599 -13.74 8.86 -13.07
C PHE A 599 -14.86 9.34 -13.99
N VAL A 600 -15.94 9.85 -13.43
CA VAL A 600 -16.97 10.56 -14.20
C VAL A 600 -16.55 12.02 -14.37
N ALA A 601 -16.51 12.49 -15.60
CA ALA A 601 -16.09 13.84 -15.94
C ALA A 601 -17.23 14.66 -16.59
N PRO A 602 -17.21 16.00 -16.56
CA PRO A 602 -18.08 16.84 -17.37
C PRO A 602 -17.71 16.75 -18.86
N LYS A 603 -18.62 17.20 -19.75
CA LYS A 603 -18.38 17.23 -21.20
C LYS A 603 -17.71 18.55 -21.60
N HIS A 604 -16.52 18.46 -22.14
CA HIS A 604 -15.77 19.61 -22.66
C HIS A 604 -14.83 19.20 -23.82
N ALA A 605 -14.36 20.18 -24.56
CA ALA A 605 -13.26 19.98 -25.51
C ALA A 605 -11.92 19.90 -24.80
N GLY A 606 -10.99 19.11 -25.33
CA GLY A 606 -9.61 19.05 -24.86
C GLY A 606 -8.64 18.83 -26.03
N HIS A 607 -7.42 19.32 -25.90
CA HIS A 607 -6.41 19.28 -26.96
C HIS A 607 -5.68 17.94 -27.10
N LEU A 608 -5.70 17.10 -26.07
CA LEU A 608 -5.06 15.77 -26.08
C LEU A 608 -5.88 14.70 -26.82
N GLY A 609 -7.13 15.02 -27.25
CA GLY A 609 -8.03 14.02 -27.79
C GLY A 609 -8.60 13.13 -26.67
N ARG A 610 -8.90 11.87 -26.99
CA ARG A 610 -9.59 10.94 -26.06
C ARG A 610 -8.65 9.99 -25.33
N THR A 611 -7.37 10.02 -25.61
CA THR A 611 -6.36 9.17 -24.98
C THR A 611 -5.07 9.94 -24.76
N PHE A 612 -4.40 9.64 -23.65
CA PHE A 612 -3.08 10.16 -23.32
C PHE A 612 -2.27 9.11 -22.55
N SER A 613 -0.96 9.12 -22.69
CA SER A 613 -0.04 8.27 -21.91
C SER A 613 1.22 9.07 -21.58
N MET A 614 1.64 9.02 -20.32
CA MET A 614 2.82 9.75 -19.82
C MET A 614 4.12 9.02 -20.14
N LEU A 615 4.10 7.70 -20.23
CA LEU A 615 5.26 6.91 -20.64
C LEU A 615 4.84 5.58 -21.30
N ALA A 616 5.76 4.99 -22.06
CA ALA A 616 5.63 3.63 -22.60
C ALA A 616 7.00 2.96 -22.65
N ALA A 617 7.13 1.77 -22.07
CA ALA A 617 8.32 0.93 -22.22
C ALA A 617 8.21 0.10 -23.51
N SER A 618 9.33 -0.09 -24.21
CA SER A 618 9.38 -0.87 -25.45
C SER A 618 9.29 -2.38 -25.22
N THR A 619 9.51 -2.82 -24.00
CA THR A 619 9.49 -4.23 -23.57
C THR A 619 9.07 -4.32 -22.10
N PRO A 620 8.32 -5.34 -21.69
CA PRO A 620 8.03 -5.59 -20.29
C PRO A 620 9.25 -6.05 -19.49
N GLN A 621 10.35 -6.41 -20.15
CA GLN A 621 11.63 -6.73 -19.52
C GLN A 621 12.20 -5.53 -18.74
N ILE A 622 11.79 -4.29 -19.04
CA ILE A 622 12.07 -3.10 -18.24
C ILE A 622 10.81 -2.73 -17.46
N GLY A 623 10.81 -3.04 -16.16
CA GLY A 623 9.76 -2.66 -15.24
C GLY A 623 10.00 -1.25 -14.67
N VAL A 624 9.13 -0.30 -14.97
CA VAL A 624 9.20 1.05 -14.37
C VAL A 624 8.41 1.05 -13.06
N ARG A 625 9.11 1.24 -11.93
CA ARG A 625 8.49 1.21 -10.59
C ARG A 625 8.06 2.58 -10.11
N ALA A 626 8.81 3.62 -10.43
CA ALA A 626 8.47 4.98 -10.03
C ALA A 626 8.60 5.95 -11.20
N LEU A 627 7.64 6.89 -11.24
CA LEU A 627 7.69 8.12 -12.00
C LEU A 627 7.20 9.23 -11.06
N LYS A 628 8.10 10.11 -10.64
CA LYS A 628 7.86 11.17 -9.66
C LYS A 628 8.62 12.44 -10.02
N ALA A 629 8.28 13.59 -9.40
CA ALA A 629 9.13 14.77 -9.49
C ALA A 629 10.44 14.55 -8.70
N ALA A 630 11.55 15.09 -9.16
CA ALA A 630 12.83 15.06 -8.44
C ALA A 630 12.71 15.79 -7.09
N GLU A 631 13.45 15.33 -6.06
CA GLU A 631 13.38 15.92 -4.71
C GLU A 631 13.75 17.42 -4.68
N ASP A 632 14.71 17.83 -5.52
CA ASP A 632 15.11 19.22 -5.68
C ASP A 632 14.20 20.04 -6.61
N GLY A 633 13.19 19.40 -7.22
CA GLY A 633 12.24 20.04 -8.14
C GLY A 633 12.71 20.15 -9.59
N ASP A 634 13.89 19.65 -9.91
CA ASP A 634 14.48 19.79 -11.24
C ASP A 634 14.29 18.52 -12.08
N GLY A 635 13.17 18.46 -12.80
CA GLY A 635 12.81 17.35 -13.69
C GLY A 635 12.06 16.20 -12.97
N TYR A 636 11.98 15.07 -13.66
CA TYR A 636 11.28 13.88 -13.21
C TYR A 636 12.24 12.73 -13.02
N ILE A 637 11.99 11.92 -12.00
CA ILE A 637 12.73 10.70 -11.69
C ILE A 637 11.98 9.50 -12.25
N VAL A 638 12.71 8.66 -12.97
CA VAL A 638 12.25 7.37 -13.47
C VAL A 638 13.10 6.29 -12.82
N ARG A 639 12.47 5.43 -12.00
CA ARG A 639 13.13 4.24 -11.44
C ARG A 639 12.62 3.00 -12.14
N CYS A 640 13.53 2.23 -12.68
CA CYS A 640 13.22 0.98 -13.38
C CYS A 640 14.21 -0.12 -13.03
N TYR A 641 13.93 -1.33 -13.46
CA TYR A 641 14.81 -2.48 -13.29
C TYR A 641 14.59 -3.52 -14.39
N GLU A 642 15.55 -4.41 -14.58
CA GLU A 642 15.40 -5.57 -15.44
C GLU A 642 14.57 -6.65 -14.69
N THR A 643 13.53 -7.19 -15.32
CA THR A 643 12.50 -8.01 -14.66
C THR A 643 12.69 -9.52 -14.79
N THR A 644 13.47 -9.99 -15.77
CA THR A 644 13.51 -11.40 -16.18
C THR A 644 14.74 -12.18 -15.69
N GLY A 645 15.71 -11.47 -15.14
CA GLY A 645 17.00 -12.04 -14.76
C GLY A 645 17.99 -12.21 -15.93
N ASN A 646 17.67 -11.62 -17.09
CA ASN A 646 18.54 -11.60 -18.27
C ASN A 646 18.91 -10.16 -18.63
N PRO A 647 20.18 -9.87 -18.93
CA PRO A 647 20.57 -8.52 -19.33
C PRO A 647 19.76 -8.02 -20.53
N VAL A 648 19.46 -6.74 -20.54
CA VAL A 648 18.77 -6.03 -21.61
C VAL A 648 19.59 -4.87 -22.12
N GLU A 649 19.65 -4.70 -23.43
CA GLU A 649 20.41 -3.65 -24.08
C GLU A 649 19.48 -2.79 -24.96
N GLY A 650 19.61 -1.47 -24.83
CA GLY A 650 18.95 -0.51 -25.70
C GLY A 650 17.42 -0.48 -25.63
N ALA A 651 16.83 -0.97 -24.55
CA ALA A 651 15.39 -0.81 -24.30
C ALA A 651 15.02 0.67 -24.20
N ARG A 652 13.80 1.02 -24.52
CA ARG A 652 13.35 2.42 -24.60
C ARG A 652 12.20 2.69 -23.65
N ILE A 653 12.30 3.81 -22.91
CA ILE A 653 11.17 4.41 -22.19
C ILE A 653 10.84 5.71 -22.92
N THR A 654 9.67 5.75 -23.53
CA THR A 654 9.23 6.86 -24.42
C THR A 654 8.24 7.74 -23.70
N PHE A 655 8.44 9.06 -23.74
CA PHE A 655 7.63 10.11 -23.13
C PHE A 655 6.76 10.85 -24.16
N PRO A 656 5.77 11.66 -23.74
CA PRO A 656 4.92 12.42 -24.66
C PRO A 656 5.64 13.55 -25.36
N ALA A 657 6.79 14.04 -24.82
CA ALA A 657 7.60 15.12 -25.37
C ALA A 657 9.06 14.71 -25.56
N ALA A 658 9.82 15.56 -26.29
CA ALA A 658 11.26 15.39 -26.43
C ALA A 658 11.97 15.51 -25.06
N ILE A 659 12.99 14.69 -24.86
CA ILE A 659 13.90 14.80 -23.73
C ILE A 659 14.88 15.94 -24.01
N VAL A 660 15.00 16.88 -23.09
CA VAL A 660 15.96 17.98 -23.13
C VAL A 660 17.30 17.56 -22.55
N SER A 661 17.26 16.83 -21.44
CA SER A 661 18.44 16.24 -20.82
C SER A 661 18.05 14.99 -20.03
N ALA A 662 19.00 14.06 -19.90
CA ALA A 662 18.84 12.90 -19.05
C ALA A 662 20.16 12.58 -18.32
N GLU A 663 20.05 12.20 -17.08
CA GLU A 663 21.17 11.83 -16.20
C GLU A 663 20.87 10.48 -15.54
N GLU A 664 21.89 9.62 -15.43
CA GLU A 664 21.79 8.43 -14.57
C GLU A 664 22.14 8.84 -13.13
N CYS A 665 21.31 8.38 -12.20
CA CYS A 665 21.41 8.67 -10.77
C CYS A 665 21.52 7.37 -9.95
N ASN A 666 21.96 7.51 -8.70
CA ASN A 666 21.80 6.45 -7.70
C ASN A 666 20.37 6.47 -7.12
N GLY A 667 20.06 5.56 -6.18
CA GLY A 667 18.73 5.42 -5.59
C GLY A 667 18.25 6.62 -4.76
N ILE A 668 19.15 7.54 -4.38
CA ILE A 668 18.84 8.78 -3.65
C ILE A 668 18.94 10.03 -4.54
N GLU A 669 18.88 9.85 -5.86
CA GLU A 669 18.84 10.89 -6.89
C GLU A 669 20.13 11.68 -7.09
N GLU A 670 21.25 11.22 -6.54
CA GLU A 670 22.58 11.79 -6.83
C GLU A 670 23.06 11.34 -8.21
N ARG A 671 23.49 12.31 -9.02
CA ARG A 671 24.00 12.06 -10.38
C ARG A 671 25.27 11.19 -10.35
N ILE A 672 25.25 10.10 -11.11
CA ILE A 672 26.40 9.20 -11.29
C ILE A 672 26.95 9.19 -12.72
N GLY A 673 26.20 9.67 -13.70
CA GLY A 673 26.62 9.72 -15.10
C GLY A 673 25.63 10.39 -16.03
N ASP A 674 25.96 10.43 -17.31
CA ASP A 674 25.06 10.84 -18.37
C ASP A 674 24.17 9.65 -18.79
N ALA A 675 22.93 9.92 -19.14
CA ALA A 675 22.01 8.92 -19.66
C ALA A 675 21.80 9.11 -21.18
N ALA A 676 21.80 8.01 -21.92
CA ALA A 676 21.56 8.04 -23.36
C ALA A 676 20.06 8.26 -23.65
N PHE A 677 19.75 9.12 -24.64
CA PHE A 677 18.37 9.32 -25.10
C PHE A 677 18.33 9.70 -26.60
N GLU A 678 17.22 9.38 -27.24
CA GLU A 678 16.96 9.70 -28.64
C GLU A 678 15.57 10.30 -28.80
N GLY A 679 15.51 11.62 -29.06
CA GLY A 679 14.26 12.35 -29.21
C GLY A 679 13.39 12.30 -27.96
N ARG A 680 12.34 11.48 -27.97
CA ARG A 680 11.43 11.30 -26.84
C ARG A 680 11.75 10.07 -25.97
N SER A 681 12.75 9.29 -26.33
CA SER A 681 13.01 7.99 -25.72
C SER A 681 14.32 8.00 -24.92
N LEU A 682 14.22 7.71 -23.64
CA LEU A 682 15.36 7.31 -22.80
C LEU A 682 15.80 5.91 -23.23
N VAL A 683 17.11 5.71 -23.40
CA VAL A 683 17.71 4.40 -23.76
C VAL A 683 18.23 3.75 -22.50
N VAL A 684 17.73 2.56 -22.18
CA VAL A 684 18.04 1.82 -20.95
C VAL A 684 18.74 0.53 -21.28
N SER A 685 19.90 0.32 -20.66
CA SER A 685 20.58 -0.98 -20.61
C SER A 685 20.77 -1.37 -19.15
N ALA A 686 20.41 -2.60 -18.81
CA ALA A 686 20.48 -3.09 -17.44
C ALA A 686 20.96 -4.54 -17.39
N GLY A 687 21.80 -4.85 -16.40
CA GLY A 687 22.16 -6.22 -16.05
C GLY A 687 20.99 -6.95 -15.38
N LYS A 688 21.19 -8.23 -15.09
CA LYS A 688 20.25 -9.09 -14.38
C LYS A 688 19.67 -8.38 -13.14
N PHE A 689 18.36 -8.18 -13.09
CA PHE A 689 17.60 -7.54 -12.00
C PHE A 689 18.13 -6.17 -11.55
N ALA A 690 19.03 -5.54 -12.33
CA ALA A 690 19.68 -4.32 -11.91
C ALA A 690 18.71 -3.13 -11.83
N PRO A 691 18.59 -2.46 -10.67
CA PRO A 691 17.88 -1.21 -10.55
C PRO A 691 18.61 -0.08 -11.27
N LYS A 692 17.85 0.80 -11.87
CA LYS A 692 18.31 2.01 -12.54
C LYS A 692 17.45 3.19 -12.14
N THR A 693 18.08 4.33 -11.92
CA THR A 693 17.40 5.60 -11.65
C THR A 693 17.88 6.64 -12.65
N TYR A 694 16.94 7.33 -13.26
CA TYR A 694 17.22 8.39 -14.22
C TYR A 694 16.49 9.66 -13.84
N ARG A 695 17.17 10.79 -13.95
CA ARG A 695 16.55 12.11 -13.96
C ARG A 695 16.34 12.52 -15.42
N VAL A 696 15.10 12.89 -15.75
CA VAL A 696 14.72 13.28 -17.12
C VAL A 696 14.08 14.65 -17.09
N ARG A 697 14.55 15.57 -17.92
CA ARG A 697 13.91 16.86 -18.19
C ARG A 697 13.25 16.81 -19.54
N LEU A 698 11.94 17.03 -19.57
CA LEU A 698 11.13 16.99 -20.79
C LEU A 698 10.95 18.40 -21.34
N ALA A 699 10.84 18.52 -22.66
CA ALA A 699 10.37 19.74 -23.29
C ALA A 699 8.95 20.08 -22.82
N GLU A 700 8.64 21.36 -22.75
CA GLU A 700 7.30 21.85 -22.43
C GLU A 700 6.25 21.25 -23.37
N PRO A 701 5.03 20.99 -22.88
CA PRO A 701 3.96 20.54 -23.74
C PRO A 701 3.61 21.61 -24.78
N ALA A 702 3.23 21.18 -25.97
CA ALA A 702 2.87 22.10 -27.06
C ALA A 702 1.70 23.05 -26.69
N VAL A 703 0.84 22.60 -25.77
CA VAL A 703 -0.26 23.39 -25.20
C VAL A 703 -0.27 23.13 -23.70
N ARG A 704 -0.09 24.18 -22.90
CA ARG A 704 -0.24 24.10 -21.44
C ARG A 704 -1.71 24.09 -21.05
N SER A 705 -2.04 23.31 -20.06
CA SER A 705 -3.41 23.07 -19.58
C SER A 705 -3.70 23.83 -18.28
N THR A 706 -3.20 25.03 -18.14
CA THR A 706 -3.37 25.83 -16.92
C THR A 706 -4.86 26.01 -16.61
N LEU A 707 -5.28 25.52 -15.45
CA LEU A 707 -6.61 25.75 -14.92
C LEU A 707 -6.61 27.05 -14.11
N ALA A 708 -7.51 27.96 -14.46
CA ALA A 708 -7.73 29.15 -13.66
C ALA A 708 -8.63 28.78 -12.47
N ILE A 709 -8.04 28.74 -11.27
CA ILE A 709 -8.78 28.50 -10.02
C ILE A 709 -8.80 29.84 -9.28
N ASP A 710 -9.96 30.48 -9.24
CA ASP A 710 -10.17 31.68 -8.47
C ASP A 710 -10.73 31.32 -7.10
N ASN A 711 -10.11 31.81 -6.04
CA ASN A 711 -10.51 31.60 -4.66
C ASN A 711 -10.81 32.95 -4.00
N ALA A 712 -11.95 33.05 -3.33
CA ALA A 712 -12.32 34.20 -2.54
C ALA A 712 -12.71 33.78 -1.12
N PRO A 713 -11.95 34.20 -0.11
CA PRO A 713 -12.33 33.94 1.28
C PRO A 713 -13.70 34.52 1.59
N VAL A 714 -14.56 33.75 2.26
CA VAL A 714 -15.85 34.20 2.76
C VAL A 714 -15.63 34.76 4.17
N LYS A 715 -16.00 36.02 4.37
CA LYS A 715 -15.83 36.66 5.67
C LYS A 715 -16.77 36.04 6.70
N LEU A 716 -16.21 35.56 7.80
CA LEU A 716 -16.90 35.02 8.94
C LEU A 716 -16.86 35.99 10.14
N ASP A 717 -17.95 36.08 10.87
CA ASP A 717 -18.00 36.77 12.18
C ASP A 717 -17.78 35.68 13.24
N TYR A 718 -16.52 35.49 13.63
CA TYR A 718 -16.12 34.47 14.61
C TYR A 718 -16.70 34.81 16.00
N ASP A 719 -17.07 33.77 16.76
CA ASP A 719 -17.71 33.88 18.07
C ASP A 719 -17.23 32.81 19.08
N ILE A 720 -16.19 32.03 18.74
CA ILE A 720 -15.57 31.07 19.64
C ILE A 720 -14.08 30.91 19.32
N THR A 721 -13.28 30.73 20.38
CA THR A 721 -11.86 30.45 20.27
C THR A 721 -11.61 28.94 20.19
N ALA A 722 -11.14 28.44 19.03
CA ALA A 722 -10.89 27.04 18.80
C ALA A 722 -9.40 26.70 18.77
N TYR A 723 -8.51 27.67 18.45
CA TYR A 723 -7.07 27.49 18.36
C TYR A 723 -6.40 28.15 19.55
N THR A 724 -5.63 27.38 20.32
CA THR A 724 -4.90 27.88 21.49
C THR A 724 -3.43 27.60 21.37
N THR A 725 -2.60 28.48 21.91
CA THR A 725 -1.16 28.25 22.07
C THR A 725 -0.87 27.57 23.40
N ASP A 726 0.34 27.03 23.56
CA ASP A 726 0.84 26.40 24.78
C ASP A 726 0.68 27.26 26.05
N GLU A 727 0.64 28.59 25.90
CA GLU A 727 0.44 29.51 27.02
C GLU A 727 -1.02 29.69 27.43
N PHE A 728 -1.99 29.46 26.52
CA PHE A 728 -3.40 29.81 26.71
C PHE A 728 -4.38 28.64 26.63
N PHE A 729 -3.91 27.40 26.41
CA PHE A 729 -4.79 26.24 26.24
C PHE A 729 -5.69 25.94 27.45
N THR A 730 -5.41 26.48 28.62
CA THR A 730 -6.23 26.32 29.82
C THR A 730 -7.44 27.23 29.88
N TYR A 731 -7.50 28.26 29.04
CA TYR A 731 -8.53 29.27 29.07
C TYR A 731 -9.67 29.07 28.07
N TYR A 732 -9.40 28.35 26.96
CA TYR A 732 -10.35 28.21 25.87
C TYR A 732 -10.49 26.73 25.51
N THR A 733 -11.74 26.29 25.38
CA THR A 733 -12.05 24.90 25.02
C THR A 733 -13.27 24.87 24.12
N ILE A 734 -13.31 23.91 23.19
CA ILE A 734 -14.39 23.77 22.22
C ILE A 734 -15.34 22.64 22.57
N ASP A 735 -15.01 21.79 23.54
CA ASP A 735 -15.84 20.66 23.93
C ASP A 735 -15.84 20.43 25.45
N LYS A 736 -16.74 19.57 25.92
CA LYS A 736 -16.84 19.19 27.33
C LYS A 736 -15.63 18.44 27.89
N ALA A 737 -14.81 17.88 27.02
CA ALA A 737 -13.55 17.25 27.40
C ALA A 737 -12.41 18.26 27.52
N LEU A 738 -12.70 19.56 27.49
CA LEU A 738 -11.78 20.67 27.68
C LEU A 738 -10.61 20.68 26.68
N GLY A 739 -10.89 20.35 25.41
CA GLY A 739 -9.90 20.31 24.32
C GLY A 739 -9.96 21.53 23.40
N SER A 740 -8.88 21.79 22.68
CA SER A 740 -8.73 22.79 21.63
C SER A 740 -7.67 22.34 20.61
N PHE A 741 -7.63 22.96 19.43
CA PHE A 741 -6.56 22.73 18.47
C PHE A 741 -5.26 23.37 18.96
N ALA A 742 -4.12 22.71 18.67
CA ALA A 742 -2.80 23.28 18.89
C ALA A 742 -2.49 24.30 17.80
N ALA A 743 -2.51 25.58 18.15
CA ALA A 743 -2.32 26.68 17.21
C ALA A 743 -0.94 26.67 16.53
N GLU A 744 0.07 26.12 17.19
CA GLU A 744 1.43 25.98 16.69
C GLU A 744 1.53 25.14 15.42
N LEU A 745 0.52 24.26 15.17
CA LEU A 745 0.45 23.41 14.00
C LEU A 745 -0.43 23.99 12.87
N ILE A 746 -1.19 25.05 13.13
CA ILE A 746 -2.12 25.63 12.16
C ILE A 746 -1.43 26.77 11.40
N PRO A 747 -1.18 26.62 10.08
CA PRO A 747 -0.64 27.70 9.28
C PRO A 747 -1.70 28.80 9.10
N ALA A 748 -1.27 30.04 8.85
CA ALA A 748 -2.19 31.17 8.56
C ALA A 748 -3.08 30.91 7.33
N THR A 749 -2.68 29.98 6.48
CA THR A 749 -3.40 29.58 5.28
C THR A 749 -3.34 28.06 5.14
N VAL A 750 -4.49 27.41 5.03
CA VAL A 750 -4.62 25.98 4.72
C VAL A 750 -4.97 25.86 3.23
N GLU A 751 -4.30 24.95 2.52
CA GLU A 751 -4.59 24.66 1.11
C GLU A 751 -5.09 23.20 0.96
N CYS A 752 -6.18 23.04 0.22
CA CYS A 752 -6.75 21.76 -0.13
C CYS A 752 -7.14 21.75 -1.62
N ASP A 753 -6.51 20.90 -2.44
CA ASP A 753 -6.84 20.74 -3.86
C ASP A 753 -6.91 22.03 -4.69
N GLY A 754 -6.01 22.99 -4.39
CA GLY A 754 -5.97 24.30 -5.03
C GLY A 754 -6.97 25.33 -4.46
N VAL A 755 -7.68 24.96 -3.39
CA VAL A 755 -8.53 25.88 -2.64
C VAL A 755 -7.82 26.36 -1.38
N THR A 756 -7.71 27.67 -1.23
CA THR A 756 -6.99 28.33 -0.13
C THR A 756 -7.95 28.84 0.92
N PHE A 757 -7.69 28.55 2.19
CA PHE A 757 -8.48 28.99 3.34
C PHE A 757 -7.66 29.95 4.20
N ALA A 758 -8.17 31.13 4.46
CA ALA A 758 -7.61 32.04 5.46
C ALA A 758 -8.08 31.61 6.84
N MET A 759 -7.15 31.29 7.73
CA MET A 759 -7.44 30.83 9.09
C MET A 759 -7.55 32.02 10.07
N GLY A 760 -8.35 31.84 11.13
CA GLY A 760 -8.46 32.81 12.21
C GLY A 760 -7.18 32.90 13.03
N GLU A 761 -7.04 34.00 13.79
CA GLU A 761 -5.88 34.27 14.66
C GLU A 761 -6.03 33.51 15.98
N ALA A 762 -4.99 32.77 16.36
CA ALA A 762 -4.97 31.99 17.61
C ALA A 762 -5.24 32.84 18.86
N ASN A 763 -5.84 32.23 19.88
CA ASN A 763 -6.20 32.86 21.18
C ASN A 763 -7.19 34.02 21.05
N THR A 764 -7.87 34.15 19.90
CA THR A 764 -8.99 35.07 19.67
C THR A 764 -10.21 34.26 19.26
N ASP A 765 -11.34 34.90 18.97
CA ASP A 765 -12.43 34.23 18.29
C ASP A 765 -11.98 33.92 16.85
N ASP A 766 -11.84 32.61 16.53
CA ASP A 766 -11.22 32.11 15.30
C ASP A 766 -12.08 31.06 14.58
N ALA A 767 -13.27 30.77 15.12
CA ALA A 767 -14.24 29.88 14.54
C ALA A 767 -15.69 30.38 14.77
N VAL A 768 -16.65 29.83 14.03
CA VAL A 768 -18.08 30.11 14.18
C VAL A 768 -18.79 28.91 14.78
N LEU A 769 -19.46 29.11 15.91
CA LEU A 769 -20.41 28.16 16.47
C LEU A 769 -21.75 28.27 15.73
N CYS A 770 -22.10 27.26 14.94
CA CYS A 770 -23.27 27.32 14.07
C CYS A 770 -24.59 27.49 14.85
N ASN A 771 -25.35 28.51 14.52
CA ASN A 771 -26.67 28.80 15.12
C ASN A 771 -27.67 29.40 14.09
N GLY A 772 -27.53 29.04 12.81
CA GLY A 772 -28.36 29.52 11.72
C GLY A 772 -27.97 30.91 11.20
N GLN A 773 -26.74 31.34 11.41
CA GLN A 773 -26.21 32.62 10.88
C GLN A 773 -26.25 32.60 9.36
N THR A 774 -26.57 33.75 8.76
CA THR A 774 -26.54 33.94 7.32
C THR A 774 -25.31 34.77 6.97
N VAL A 775 -24.46 34.25 6.13
CA VAL A 775 -23.18 34.83 5.71
C VAL A 775 -23.27 35.22 4.23
N ALA A 776 -22.77 36.38 3.88
CA ALA A 776 -22.74 36.86 2.49
C ALA A 776 -21.63 36.16 1.72
N LEU A 777 -21.93 35.69 0.51
CA LEU A 777 -20.95 35.18 -0.43
C LEU A 777 -20.24 36.34 -1.15
N PRO A 778 -18.97 36.17 -1.56
CA PRO A 778 -18.27 37.16 -2.37
C PRO A 778 -19.03 37.45 -3.69
N ALA A 779 -19.09 38.71 -4.11
CA ALA A 779 -19.85 39.15 -5.27
C ALA A 779 -18.99 39.83 -6.37
N ASP A 780 -17.67 39.77 -6.23
CA ASP A 780 -16.71 40.33 -7.17
C ASP A 780 -16.68 39.59 -8.51
N ARG A 781 -17.11 38.33 -8.52
CA ARG A 781 -17.31 37.50 -9.71
C ARG A 781 -18.28 36.36 -9.43
N THR A 782 -18.54 35.53 -10.42
CA THR A 782 -19.36 34.29 -10.25
C THR A 782 -18.49 33.15 -9.78
N TYR A 783 -18.84 32.58 -8.63
CA TYR A 783 -18.25 31.35 -8.11
C TYR A 783 -19.26 30.21 -8.24
N THR A 784 -18.77 29.00 -8.44
CA THR A 784 -19.60 27.81 -8.67
C THR A 784 -19.62 26.85 -7.49
N LYS A 785 -18.68 26.96 -6.56
CA LYS A 785 -18.53 26.08 -5.40
C LYS A 785 -18.22 26.86 -4.13
N LEU A 786 -18.77 26.39 -3.02
CA LEU A 786 -18.46 26.81 -1.68
C LEU A 786 -17.76 25.67 -0.95
N TYR A 787 -16.57 25.94 -0.47
CA TYR A 787 -15.77 25.04 0.35
C TYR A 787 -15.81 25.50 1.80
N VAL A 788 -15.99 24.56 2.71
CA VAL A 788 -16.13 24.83 4.14
C VAL A 788 -15.22 23.91 4.93
N LEU A 789 -14.34 24.46 5.76
CA LEU A 789 -13.64 23.72 6.80
C LEU A 789 -14.52 23.69 8.06
N ALA A 790 -14.96 22.49 8.43
CA ALA A 790 -15.86 22.30 9.57
C ALA A 790 -15.56 21.01 10.33
N SER A 791 -15.98 20.97 11.59
CA SER A 791 -16.04 19.72 12.35
C SER A 791 -17.15 19.79 13.41
N ALA A 792 -17.56 18.63 13.90
CA ALA A 792 -18.48 18.54 15.02
C ALA A 792 -17.71 18.45 16.36
N VAL A 793 -18.29 19.01 17.42
CA VAL A 793 -17.83 18.84 18.79
C VAL A 793 -18.77 17.87 19.53
N GLU A 794 -18.24 17.11 20.48
CA GLU A 794 -18.95 16.11 21.29
C GLU A 794 -19.33 14.82 20.53
N GLU A 795 -20.05 14.91 19.40
CA GLU A 795 -20.52 13.76 18.60
C GLU A 795 -20.62 14.12 17.11
N PRO A 796 -20.47 13.18 16.19
CA PRO A 796 -20.66 13.42 14.75
C PRO A 796 -22.09 13.94 14.47
N ARG A 797 -22.22 14.81 13.46
CA ARG A 797 -23.51 15.44 13.11
C ARG A 797 -23.82 15.26 11.63
N THR A 798 -25.10 15.16 11.32
CA THR A 798 -25.62 15.45 9.98
C THR A 798 -26.18 16.86 10.02
N ALA A 799 -25.63 17.76 9.22
CA ALA A 799 -25.91 19.18 9.29
C ALA A 799 -26.44 19.72 7.96
N GLU A 800 -27.42 20.63 8.03
CA GLU A 800 -28.00 21.29 6.86
C GLU A 800 -27.37 22.67 6.63
N PHE A 801 -26.72 22.82 5.47
CA PHE A 801 -26.24 24.09 4.93
C PHE A 801 -27.16 24.55 3.82
N ARG A 802 -27.56 25.84 3.80
CA ARG A 802 -28.39 26.35 2.74
C ARG A 802 -27.66 27.44 1.96
N VAL A 803 -27.36 27.18 0.70
CA VAL A 803 -26.70 28.10 -0.23
C VAL A 803 -27.76 28.68 -1.17
N GLY A 804 -28.07 29.97 -0.99
CA GLY A 804 -29.22 30.58 -1.67
C GLY A 804 -30.53 29.91 -1.24
N ASP A 805 -31.25 29.35 -2.20
CA ASP A 805 -32.49 28.60 -1.99
C ASP A 805 -32.32 27.07 -1.88
N ARG A 806 -31.11 26.57 -2.11
CA ARG A 806 -30.80 25.13 -2.11
C ARG A 806 -30.25 24.67 -0.75
N THR A 807 -30.82 23.64 -0.20
CA THR A 807 -30.36 22.98 1.04
C THR A 807 -29.48 21.78 0.70
N TYR A 808 -28.37 21.65 1.40
CA TYR A 808 -27.42 20.55 1.34
C TYR A 808 -27.30 19.89 2.71
N GLU A 809 -27.44 18.60 2.76
CA GLU A 809 -27.15 17.80 3.94
C GLU A 809 -25.71 17.30 3.88
N ALA A 810 -24.94 17.47 4.96
CA ALA A 810 -23.56 17.04 5.05
C ALA A 810 -23.29 16.30 6.36
N GLU A 811 -22.54 15.20 6.29
CA GLU A 811 -21.96 14.56 7.45
C GLU A 811 -20.76 15.40 7.93
N VAL A 812 -20.81 15.81 9.20
CA VAL A 812 -19.75 16.57 9.86
C VAL A 812 -19.18 15.69 10.97
N PRO A 813 -18.02 15.05 10.76
CA PRO A 813 -17.42 14.17 11.75
C PRO A 813 -16.86 14.93 12.96
N LEU A 814 -16.51 14.16 13.99
CA LEU A 814 -15.96 14.71 15.22
C LEU A 814 -14.56 15.29 14.97
N TRP A 815 -14.28 16.47 15.57
CA TRP A 815 -13.01 17.20 15.42
C TRP A 815 -11.78 16.45 15.93
N LYS A 816 -11.96 15.39 16.76
CA LYS A 816 -10.89 14.63 17.39
C LYS A 816 -11.15 13.13 17.36
N GLY A 817 -10.13 12.34 17.64
CA GLY A 817 -10.21 10.89 17.70
C GLY A 817 -9.56 10.21 16.52
N PHE A 818 -10.06 9.03 16.16
CA PHE A 818 -9.55 8.29 15.01
C PHE A 818 -10.37 8.59 13.75
N TYR A 819 -9.68 8.78 12.65
CA TYR A 819 -10.28 8.90 11.32
C TYR A 819 -10.85 7.56 10.85
N GLY A 820 -10.18 6.47 11.22
CA GLY A 820 -10.64 5.14 10.92
C GLY A 820 -10.02 4.08 11.83
N GLN A 821 -10.64 2.91 11.86
CA GLN A 821 -10.21 1.75 12.63
C GLN A 821 -10.52 0.46 11.90
N TRP A 822 -9.67 -0.54 12.10
CA TRP A 822 -10.00 -1.92 11.80
C TRP A 822 -10.97 -2.45 12.85
N GLY A 823 -11.98 -3.22 12.42
CA GLY A 823 -12.86 -3.93 13.36
C GLY A 823 -12.18 -5.18 13.89
N TRP A 824 -11.95 -5.23 15.18
CA TRP A 824 -11.18 -6.29 15.83
C TRP A 824 -11.77 -6.67 17.21
N TYR A 825 -11.35 -7.81 17.76
CA TYR A 825 -11.80 -8.37 19.05
C TYR A 825 -13.31 -8.66 19.17
N GLY A 826 -14.05 -8.68 18.06
CA GLY A 826 -15.50 -8.94 18.08
C GLY A 826 -16.33 -7.90 18.83
N ASN A 827 -15.73 -6.79 19.28
CA ASN A 827 -16.36 -5.78 20.14
C ASN A 827 -16.46 -4.39 19.47
N SER A 828 -15.81 -4.17 18.33
CA SER A 828 -15.92 -2.93 17.58
C SER A 828 -16.00 -3.22 16.09
N GLU A 829 -16.95 -2.60 15.42
CA GLU A 829 -16.99 -2.57 13.96
C GLU A 829 -15.86 -1.66 13.45
N GLY A 830 -15.25 -2.04 12.32
CA GLY A 830 -14.32 -1.17 11.62
C GLY A 830 -15.07 0.00 11.01
N PHE A 831 -14.41 1.15 10.95
CA PHE A 831 -14.98 2.34 10.32
C PHE A 831 -13.90 3.19 9.65
N MET A 832 -14.34 4.06 8.74
CA MET A 832 -13.55 5.12 8.16
C MET A 832 -14.47 6.33 7.91
N GLN A 833 -14.03 7.51 8.30
CA GLN A 833 -14.80 8.74 8.05
C GLN A 833 -14.97 8.96 6.54
N ARG A 834 -16.11 9.51 6.14
CA ARG A 834 -16.43 9.77 4.72
C ARG A 834 -16.01 11.14 4.25
N ALA A 835 -15.98 12.11 5.17
CA ALA A 835 -15.59 13.47 4.85
C ALA A 835 -14.08 13.57 4.55
N LYS A 836 -13.71 14.41 3.61
CA LYS A 836 -12.32 14.71 3.29
C LYS A 836 -11.64 15.41 4.47
N ILE A 837 -10.35 15.10 4.69
CA ILE A 837 -9.53 15.82 5.66
C ILE A 837 -9.03 17.12 5.01
N GLY A 838 -9.50 18.24 5.51
CA GLY A 838 -8.98 19.55 5.11
C GLY A 838 -7.77 19.98 5.92
N TYR A 839 -7.75 19.65 7.20
CA TYR A 839 -6.60 19.87 8.10
C TYR A 839 -6.47 18.71 9.08
N LEU A 840 -5.23 18.29 9.31
CA LEU A 840 -4.84 17.24 10.25
C LEU A 840 -3.84 17.78 11.27
N GLY A 841 -4.23 17.80 12.55
CA GLY A 841 -3.34 18.05 13.66
C GLY A 841 -2.89 16.73 14.31
N THR A 842 -1.59 16.55 14.50
CA THR A 842 -1.03 15.32 15.08
C THR A 842 -1.11 15.27 16.60
N HIS A 843 -1.37 16.41 17.23
CA HIS A 843 -1.75 16.51 18.64
C HIS A 843 -2.76 17.63 18.85
N ARG A 844 -3.38 17.66 20.02
CA ARG A 844 -4.28 18.72 20.47
C ARG A 844 -3.92 19.16 21.88
N HIS A 845 -4.41 20.30 22.26
CA HIS A 845 -4.40 20.77 23.64
C HIS A 845 -5.55 20.18 24.44
N GLN A 846 -5.33 19.94 25.74
CA GLN A 846 -6.34 19.57 26.69
C GLN A 846 -6.02 20.18 28.06
N THR A 847 -6.96 20.86 28.67
CA THR A 847 -6.75 21.70 29.85
C THR A 847 -6.04 20.99 31.01
N ASP A 848 -6.39 19.71 31.26
CA ASP A 848 -5.88 18.91 32.36
C ASP A 848 -4.65 18.04 32.00
N LEU A 849 -4.33 17.92 30.72
CA LEU A 849 -3.26 17.06 30.20
C LEU A 849 -2.15 17.82 29.46
N GLY A 850 -2.36 19.09 29.10
CA GLY A 850 -1.47 19.85 28.26
C GLY A 850 -1.53 19.38 26.79
N ASN A 851 -0.37 19.25 26.16
CA ASN A 851 -0.25 18.65 24.84
C ASN A 851 -0.53 17.15 24.89
N VAL A 852 -1.53 16.68 24.15
CA VAL A 852 -1.87 15.26 24.05
C VAL A 852 -1.23 14.70 22.80
N PRO A 853 -0.08 14.02 22.89
CA PRO A 853 0.60 13.46 21.72
C PRO A 853 -0.25 12.36 21.10
N TYR A 854 -0.25 12.27 19.77
CA TYR A 854 -1.12 11.40 18.99
C TYR A 854 -2.61 11.58 19.28
N GLY A 855 -2.98 12.69 19.88
CA GLY A 855 -4.36 13.15 20.05
C GLY A 855 -4.81 13.88 18.80
N PHE A 856 -5.09 13.13 17.74
CA PHE A 856 -5.45 13.69 16.43
C PHE A 856 -6.62 14.66 16.50
N SER A 857 -6.53 15.72 15.70
CA SER A 857 -7.57 16.72 15.50
C SER A 857 -7.78 17.02 14.03
N TYR A 858 -9.02 17.25 13.61
CA TYR A 858 -9.39 17.35 12.21
C TYR A 858 -10.31 18.53 11.94
N MET A 859 -10.06 19.22 10.82
CA MET A 859 -11.09 20.03 10.15
C MET A 859 -11.39 19.32 8.82
N TYR A 860 -12.67 19.06 8.59
CA TYR A 860 -13.12 18.35 7.40
C TYR A 860 -13.51 19.31 6.31
N LEU A 861 -13.19 18.95 5.06
CA LEU A 861 -13.55 19.72 3.88
C LEU A 861 -14.92 19.30 3.37
N LEU A 862 -15.87 20.22 3.44
CA LEU A 862 -17.19 20.07 2.84
C LEU A 862 -17.24 20.93 1.56
N THR A 863 -17.91 20.41 0.52
CA THR A 863 -18.04 21.11 -0.77
C THR A 863 -19.51 21.17 -1.19
N PHE A 864 -19.98 22.36 -1.54
CA PHE A 864 -21.34 22.62 -1.98
C PHE A 864 -21.34 23.37 -3.30
N ASP A 865 -22.25 23.05 -4.23
CA ASP A 865 -22.47 23.88 -5.40
C ASP A 865 -23.11 25.21 -5.01
N ILE A 866 -22.70 26.30 -5.61
CA ILE A 866 -23.34 27.60 -5.49
C ILE A 866 -24.37 27.74 -6.63
N PRO A 867 -25.67 27.73 -6.35
CA PRO A 867 -26.69 27.95 -7.35
C PRO A 867 -26.54 29.31 -8.03
N GLU A 868 -26.94 29.41 -9.30
CA GLU A 868 -26.90 30.67 -10.04
C GLU A 868 -27.74 31.75 -9.29
N GLY A 869 -27.11 32.89 -9.05
CA GLY A 869 -27.73 34.01 -8.34
C GLY A 869 -27.76 33.90 -6.81
N ALA A 870 -27.19 32.84 -6.23
CA ALA A 870 -27.06 32.74 -4.78
C ALA A 870 -26.03 33.78 -4.24
N THR A 871 -26.44 34.54 -3.22
CA THR A 871 -25.63 35.61 -2.61
C THR A 871 -25.32 35.35 -1.14
N THR A 872 -25.88 34.30 -0.56
CA THR A 872 -25.71 33.98 0.87
C THR A 872 -25.61 32.49 1.09
N VAL A 873 -24.97 32.13 2.19
CA VAL A 873 -25.05 30.81 2.81
C VAL A 873 -25.61 30.93 4.22
N THR A 874 -26.54 30.07 4.59
CA THR A 874 -27.04 29.94 5.96
C THR A 874 -26.39 28.72 6.59
N LEU A 875 -25.70 28.92 7.71
CA LEU A 875 -25.06 27.86 8.50
C LEU A 875 -26.10 27.00 9.25
N PRO A 876 -25.75 25.79 9.66
CA PRO A 876 -26.62 24.90 10.41
C PRO A 876 -27.17 25.55 11.70
N ARG A 877 -28.37 25.15 12.12
CA ARG A 877 -28.87 25.48 13.46
C ARG A 877 -28.48 24.41 14.47
N ASP A 878 -27.19 24.19 14.60
CA ASP A 878 -26.62 23.19 15.48
C ASP A 878 -25.32 23.67 16.13
N LYS A 879 -25.39 24.05 17.40
CA LYS A 879 -24.25 24.53 18.20
C LYS A 879 -23.17 23.49 18.47
N LYS A 880 -23.33 22.28 17.96
CA LYS A 880 -22.28 21.25 17.97
C LYS A 880 -21.46 21.21 16.68
N VAL A 881 -21.72 22.09 15.73
CA VAL A 881 -20.95 22.24 14.49
C VAL A 881 -20.17 23.55 14.55
N LEU A 882 -18.86 23.43 14.32
CA LEU A 882 -17.94 24.55 14.16
C LEU A 882 -17.55 24.71 12.69
N VAL A 883 -17.51 25.97 12.23
CA VAL A 883 -16.95 26.35 10.93
C VAL A 883 -15.73 27.23 11.17
N TYR A 884 -14.57 26.82 10.64
CA TYR A 884 -13.27 27.47 10.84
C TYR A 884 -12.94 28.46 9.73
N ALA A 885 -13.21 28.08 8.49
CA ALA A 885 -13.02 28.92 7.32
C ALA A 885 -13.94 28.50 6.17
N MET A 886 -14.24 29.45 5.29
CA MET A 886 -14.99 29.20 4.06
C MET A 886 -14.33 29.91 2.89
N THR A 887 -14.36 29.27 1.70
CA THR A 887 -13.86 29.85 0.45
C THR A 887 -14.86 29.60 -0.68
N ALA A 888 -15.28 30.62 -1.38
CA ALA A 888 -15.97 30.49 -2.66
C ALA A 888 -14.95 30.30 -3.79
N SER A 889 -15.19 29.36 -4.68
CA SER A 889 -14.25 29.03 -5.76
C SER A 889 -14.98 28.62 -7.03
N ASN A 890 -14.25 28.70 -8.15
CA ASN A 890 -14.67 28.12 -9.43
C ASN A 890 -13.81 26.90 -9.83
N ASN A 891 -13.23 26.18 -8.84
CA ASN A 891 -12.34 25.05 -9.04
C ASN A 891 -12.99 23.95 -9.91
N PRO A 892 -12.54 23.75 -11.16
CA PRO A 892 -13.11 22.73 -12.04
C PRO A 892 -12.61 21.32 -11.75
N ILE A 893 -11.53 21.17 -10.99
CA ILE A 893 -10.93 19.86 -10.65
C ILE A 893 -11.99 18.97 -9.98
N ASP A 894 -12.76 19.54 -9.07
CA ASP A 894 -13.81 18.83 -8.33
C ASP A 894 -15.06 18.49 -9.16
N ASP A 895 -15.12 18.86 -10.43
CA ASP A 895 -16.20 18.39 -11.33
C ASP A 895 -15.94 16.96 -11.82
N VAL A 896 -14.71 16.47 -11.70
CA VAL A 896 -14.32 15.10 -12.01
C VAL A 896 -14.42 14.27 -10.74
N LYS A 897 -15.27 13.25 -10.75
CA LYS A 897 -15.58 12.44 -9.56
C LYS A 897 -15.04 11.02 -9.70
N LEU A 898 -14.34 10.55 -8.67
CA LEU A 898 -13.93 9.14 -8.58
C LEU A 898 -15.17 8.24 -8.66
N ALA A 899 -15.16 7.32 -9.62
CA ALA A 899 -16.26 6.40 -9.89
C ALA A 899 -15.93 4.94 -9.54
N SER A 900 -14.66 4.61 -9.41
CA SER A 900 -14.20 3.29 -8.93
C SER A 900 -13.98 3.28 -7.43
N ARG A 901 -14.08 2.10 -6.84
CA ARG A 901 -13.62 1.85 -5.47
C ARG A 901 -12.12 1.55 -5.51
N THR A 902 -11.30 2.44 -4.96
CA THR A 902 -9.84 2.26 -4.87
C THR A 902 -9.44 1.37 -3.70
N PHE A 903 -10.26 1.32 -2.66
CA PHE A 903 -10.13 0.43 -1.50
C PHE A 903 -11.50 0.14 -0.91
N VAL A 904 -11.61 -0.96 -0.18
CA VAL A 904 -12.84 -1.31 0.53
C VAL A 904 -12.78 -0.68 1.93
N ARG A 905 -13.73 0.18 2.23
CA ARG A 905 -13.86 0.77 3.57
C ARG A 905 -14.30 -0.28 4.59
N PRO A 906 -13.89 -0.17 5.84
CA PRO A 906 -14.33 -1.09 6.88
C PRO A 906 -15.85 -1.22 7.02
N ASP A 907 -16.58 -0.13 6.87
CA ASP A 907 -18.04 -0.06 6.97
C ASP A 907 -18.79 -0.44 5.67
N GLU A 908 -18.09 -0.69 4.59
CA GLU A 908 -18.65 -1.09 3.28
C GLU A 908 -18.35 -2.57 2.94
N ARG A 909 -17.88 -3.35 3.89
CA ARG A 909 -17.42 -4.74 3.73
C ARG A 909 -18.54 -5.76 3.62
#